data_2938c83387ec8a52013b379109111c40
#
_entry.id   2938c83387ec8a52013b379109111c40
#
_cell.length_a   1.000
_cell.length_b   1.000
_cell.length_c   1.000
_cell.angle_alpha   90.00
_cell.angle_beta   90.00
_cell.angle_gamma   90.00
#
_symmetry.space_group_name_H-M   'P 1'
#
loop_
_entity.id
_entity.type
_entity.pdbx_description
1 polymer ?
#
loop_
_entity_poly.entity_id
_entity_poly.type
_entity_poly.pdbx_seq_one_letter_code
_entity_poly.pdbx_strand_id
1 'polypeptide(L)'
;MNKRILVLLAAVLLLAVGCGGSEKILSTEGVPQEVLQSAQYKAALAEETATVIAYNYVPLTDSAPVRAAVKKMQAGEDAELRYYNFYDRNDSQGIDGMRLTVKDGVAAFQEASLTGYGDTVDWENVLYQQAEEIKLNSCGELSLIESMDHTYIVFSPLDPYENYNERYELTKTYLYPLAEGCTQNFTSPEGITDPLWWARLCWFLTDGETDYPEGHEVPIDEIEEVLLKWFDISEEKLRSLLDPDGNGRMLWVTETGISWSCFAKEAVREGDLLRIRYGFTFNGREPNYNRELTVRIAEDGSWKYVSNRTVPTELENGVTAMSIDGMLSGSGWQPLYTCPVPEGDGYNEVFSTTMSPRLLADGTMAIPVIRGDYEDGKTIAVVLLRLDGSYTAVETPLTCGGWMRNVFDNTIGRDTETEATRESIIIRTEYSQNVGTVFGYYQPTRVVETEVWSDGRLESRDYVPEGSRYTMLKSPDGQHIADATGNGSLTIDGVTVIETGLDREIWEYDRYYRPELWLDNDRLVISSNYYRYSNDYGIFTLSTGEVTWMNLGKMNGNGLSGIRLLDGKLFWTVMNENFFTDDESGSVSEMAFYSLPVEELPYGTPTRMATKLYYGMEHNGRLWTAETNYTATGHLTVLAFDPESGESAELDIPVAEWLDGVEQSRSWTCNAIKMTAQGMVLRGTQYMENDNYGTDWIILVPHALLDNMEWQRLPSVLDSAEEMPLTEIEEVFGGQWRDLSYDEGYTLTIYREGDALYCRWADMEPQQLVKAYKTGKTGYYITTRRADGTTDALALDTGKPKDNKITAMLYEWRNLTYQGEA
;
A
#
# COMPACT_ATOMS: atom_id res chain seq x y z
N MET A 1 11.70 32.71 -63.30
CA MET A 1 12.04 31.29 -62.94
C MET A 1 11.28 30.96 -61.67
N ASN A 2 10.41 29.92 -61.68
CA ASN A 2 9.39 29.68 -60.68
C ASN A 2 10.07 29.18 -59.37
N LYS A 3 9.71 29.78 -58.23
CA LYS A 3 10.17 29.38 -56.89
C LYS A 3 10.07 27.85 -56.58
N ARG A 4 9.16 27.16 -57.28
CA ARG A 4 9.00 25.68 -57.20
C ARG A 4 10.16 24.92 -57.85
N ILE A 5 10.82 25.48 -58.86
CA ILE A 5 11.97 24.85 -59.53
C ILE A 5 13.25 25.01 -58.66
N LEU A 6 13.35 26.10 -57.87
CA LEU A 6 14.49 26.30 -57.00
C LEU A 6 14.42 25.32 -55.76
N VAL A 7 13.22 25.02 -55.26
CA VAL A 7 13.04 24.05 -54.15
C VAL A 7 13.32 22.64 -54.65
N LEU A 8 12.91 22.27 -55.87
CA LEU A 8 13.26 20.98 -56.44
C LEU A 8 14.77 20.84 -56.73
N LEU A 9 15.44 21.90 -57.14
CA LEU A 9 16.91 21.88 -57.38
C LEU A 9 17.69 21.80 -56.05
N ALA A 10 17.18 22.41 -54.98
CA ALA A 10 17.76 22.28 -53.64
C ALA A 10 17.58 20.86 -53.08
N ALA A 11 16.40 20.26 -53.29
CA ALA A 11 16.13 18.86 -52.91
C ALA A 11 16.95 17.84 -53.70
N VAL A 12 17.22 18.10 -54.97
CA VAL A 12 18.05 17.23 -55.84
C VAL A 12 19.55 17.42 -55.57
N LEU A 13 20.00 18.63 -55.11
CA LEU A 13 21.37 18.85 -54.69
C LEU A 13 21.71 18.25 -53.32
N LEU A 14 20.69 18.11 -52.43
CA LEU A 14 20.83 17.37 -51.16
C LEU A 14 20.89 15.85 -51.37
N LEU A 15 20.30 15.36 -52.46
CA LEU A 15 20.34 13.92 -52.85
C LEU A 15 21.65 13.48 -53.55
N ALA A 16 22.54 14.43 -53.87
CA ALA A 16 23.76 14.13 -54.66
C ALA A 16 25.05 14.16 -53.83
N VAL A 17 24.98 14.44 -52.54
CA VAL A 17 26.15 14.45 -51.63
C VAL A 17 26.00 13.41 -50.54
N GLY A 18 26.35 12.20 -50.79
CA GLY A 18 26.64 11.21 -49.79
C GLY A 18 25.72 10.01 -49.72
N CYS A 19 26.06 8.97 -50.42
CA CYS A 19 25.60 7.61 -50.13
C CYS A 19 25.98 7.22 -48.69
N GLY A 20 25.05 7.26 -47.74
CA GLY A 20 25.20 6.66 -46.44
C GLY A 20 24.47 7.34 -45.28
N GLY A 21 24.06 8.61 -45.40
CA GLY A 21 23.51 9.36 -44.26
C GLY A 21 22.02 9.71 -44.34
N SER A 22 21.32 9.45 -45.46
CA SER A 22 19.97 9.97 -45.69
C SER A 22 18.84 9.22 -44.93
N GLU A 23 19.13 8.07 -44.41
CA GLU A 23 18.13 7.30 -43.61
C GLU A 23 18.13 7.70 -42.11
N LYS A 24 19.10 8.49 -41.65
CA LYS A 24 19.22 8.87 -40.25
C LYS A 24 18.39 10.10 -39.85
N ILE A 25 17.93 10.90 -40.78
CA ILE A 25 17.27 12.18 -40.48
C ILE A 25 15.74 12.01 -40.54
N LEU A 26 15.05 12.31 -39.44
CA LEU A 26 13.59 12.30 -39.34
C LEU A 26 12.96 13.56 -39.96
N SER A 27 13.40 14.73 -39.53
CA SER A 27 12.94 16.03 -40.04
C SER A 27 14.01 17.11 -39.78
N THR A 28 14.03 18.10 -40.65
CA THR A 28 14.81 19.36 -40.46
C THR A 28 13.91 20.58 -40.45
N GLU A 29 12.61 20.38 -40.33
CA GLU A 29 11.65 21.48 -40.25
C GLU A 29 11.85 22.28 -38.95
N GLY A 30 11.90 23.61 -39.09
CA GLY A 30 12.15 24.50 -37.96
C GLY A 30 13.65 24.67 -37.58
N VAL A 31 14.54 23.89 -38.13
CA VAL A 31 16.00 24.01 -37.82
C VAL A 31 16.62 25.13 -38.64
N PRO A 32 17.35 26.09 -38.03
CA PRO A 32 18.01 27.15 -38.76
C PRO A 32 19.05 26.63 -39.76
N GLN A 33 19.17 27.29 -40.93
CA GLN A 33 20.14 26.89 -41.94
C GLN A 33 21.58 26.98 -41.43
N GLU A 34 21.84 27.86 -40.51
CA GLU A 34 23.13 28.01 -39.87
C GLU A 34 23.56 26.72 -39.13
N VAL A 35 22.64 26.11 -38.38
CA VAL A 35 22.84 24.81 -37.70
C VAL A 35 23.12 23.72 -38.73
N LEU A 36 22.25 23.59 -39.75
CA LEU A 36 22.36 22.54 -40.79
C LEU A 36 23.64 22.67 -41.62
N GLN A 37 24.20 23.87 -41.72
CA GLN A 37 25.44 24.13 -42.45
C GLN A 37 26.71 24.10 -41.58
N SER A 38 26.54 24.05 -40.25
CA SER A 38 27.69 24.06 -39.34
C SER A 38 28.61 22.85 -39.53
N ALA A 39 29.88 23.03 -39.19
CA ALA A 39 30.87 21.96 -39.26
C ALA A 39 30.52 20.82 -38.28
N GLN A 40 30.03 21.18 -37.11
CA GLN A 40 29.69 20.24 -36.08
C GLN A 40 28.46 19.35 -36.44
N TYR A 41 27.40 19.96 -37.03
CA TYR A 41 26.24 19.18 -37.51
C TYR A 41 26.64 18.15 -38.56
N LYS A 42 27.48 18.57 -39.54
CA LYS A 42 28.00 17.67 -40.57
C LYS A 42 28.93 16.59 -40.01
N ALA A 43 29.75 16.93 -39.01
CA ALA A 43 30.60 15.95 -38.33
C ALA A 43 29.75 14.92 -37.57
N ALA A 44 28.77 15.38 -36.80
CA ALA A 44 27.83 14.50 -36.04
C ALA A 44 27.06 13.56 -36.97
N LEU A 45 26.59 14.03 -38.12
CA LEU A 45 25.91 13.17 -39.12
C LEU A 45 26.82 12.11 -39.71
N ALA A 46 28.12 12.40 -39.82
CA ALA A 46 29.10 11.50 -40.41
C ALA A 46 29.60 10.42 -39.43
N GLU A 47 29.24 10.48 -38.17
CA GLU A 47 29.70 9.52 -37.19
C GLU A 47 29.11 8.12 -37.43
N GLU A 48 29.96 7.08 -37.26
CA GLU A 48 29.57 5.69 -37.42
C GLU A 48 28.94 5.11 -36.12
N THR A 49 29.12 5.78 -34.99
CA THR A 49 28.57 5.42 -33.69
C THR A 49 27.07 5.71 -33.62
N ALA A 50 26.39 5.12 -32.66
CA ALA A 50 25.01 5.49 -32.35
C ALA A 50 24.98 6.98 -31.95
N THR A 51 24.41 7.82 -32.81
CA THR A 51 24.47 9.29 -32.64
C THR A 51 23.04 9.84 -32.68
N VAL A 52 22.70 10.64 -31.67
CA VAL A 52 21.49 11.48 -31.67
C VAL A 52 21.89 12.91 -31.95
N ILE A 53 21.18 13.54 -32.86
CA ILE A 53 21.24 14.96 -33.12
C ILE A 53 19.90 15.56 -32.78
N ALA A 54 19.85 16.55 -31.93
CA ALA A 54 18.66 17.29 -31.54
C ALA A 54 18.84 18.81 -31.82
N TYR A 55 17.71 19.51 -31.97
CA TYR A 55 17.64 20.95 -31.99
C TYR A 55 16.61 21.41 -30.95
N ASN A 56 17.06 22.25 -30.01
CA ASN A 56 16.26 22.64 -28.84
C ASN A 56 15.59 21.45 -28.18
N TYR A 57 16.36 20.36 -27.97
CA TYR A 57 15.95 19.06 -27.39
C TYR A 57 14.96 18.25 -28.22
N VAL A 58 14.65 18.63 -29.46
CA VAL A 58 13.84 17.84 -30.39
C VAL A 58 14.76 16.97 -31.25
N PRO A 59 14.66 15.65 -31.18
CA PRO A 59 15.49 14.74 -31.99
C PRO A 59 15.28 14.95 -33.48
N LEU A 60 16.37 15.05 -34.20
CA LEU A 60 16.40 15.15 -35.66
C LEU A 60 16.77 13.82 -36.32
N THR A 61 17.31 12.87 -35.58
CA THR A 61 17.81 11.57 -36.10
C THR A 61 16.97 10.41 -35.59
N ASP A 62 16.94 9.30 -36.33
CA ASP A 62 16.29 8.05 -35.93
C ASP A 62 16.96 7.50 -34.66
N SER A 63 16.15 7.07 -33.71
CA SER A 63 16.58 6.53 -32.43
C SER A 63 16.86 5.03 -32.41
N ALA A 64 16.51 4.28 -33.45
CA ALA A 64 16.74 2.83 -33.49
C ALA A 64 18.20 2.41 -33.21
N PRO A 65 19.24 3.08 -33.74
CA PRO A 65 20.62 2.80 -33.39
C PRO A 65 20.93 3.08 -31.91
N VAL A 66 20.27 4.10 -31.35
CA VAL A 66 20.42 4.50 -29.94
C VAL A 66 19.83 3.45 -29.03
N ARG A 67 18.58 3.02 -29.28
CA ARG A 67 17.95 1.93 -28.51
C ARG A 67 18.80 0.67 -28.50
N ALA A 68 19.37 0.31 -29.66
CA ALA A 68 20.26 -0.84 -29.77
C ALA A 68 21.53 -0.67 -28.94
N ALA A 69 22.12 0.53 -28.93
CA ALA A 69 23.31 0.84 -28.14
C ALA A 69 22.98 0.80 -26.63
N VAL A 70 21.91 1.45 -26.20
CA VAL A 70 21.49 1.46 -24.77
C VAL A 70 21.19 0.05 -24.28
N LYS A 71 20.51 -0.80 -25.08
CA LYS A 71 20.26 -2.18 -24.71
C LYS A 71 21.55 -2.99 -24.51
N LYS A 72 22.57 -2.76 -25.34
CA LYS A 72 23.89 -3.37 -25.15
C LYS A 72 24.54 -2.88 -23.87
N MET A 73 24.47 -1.55 -23.63
CA MET A 73 25.04 -0.95 -22.41
C MET A 73 24.42 -1.50 -21.15
N GLN A 74 23.09 -1.64 -21.14
CA GLN A 74 22.36 -2.25 -20.00
C GLN A 74 22.71 -3.74 -19.79
N ALA A 75 23.11 -4.44 -20.86
CA ALA A 75 23.61 -5.81 -20.77
C ALA A 75 25.12 -5.88 -20.38
N GLY A 76 25.78 -4.75 -20.14
CA GLY A 76 27.23 -4.67 -19.85
C GLY A 76 28.11 -4.94 -21.07
N GLU A 77 27.57 -4.90 -22.28
CA GLU A 77 28.31 -5.08 -23.52
C GLU A 77 28.95 -3.77 -23.99
N ASP A 78 30.10 -3.88 -24.62
CA ASP A 78 30.81 -2.70 -25.17
C ASP A 78 29.95 -1.96 -26.19
N ALA A 79 29.73 -0.68 -25.93
CA ALA A 79 28.96 0.22 -26.78
C ALA A 79 29.33 1.68 -26.58
N GLU A 80 29.09 2.51 -27.58
CA GLU A 80 29.26 3.96 -27.52
C GLU A 80 28.03 4.66 -28.08
N LEU A 81 27.60 5.71 -27.39
CA LEU A 81 26.50 6.60 -27.75
C LEU A 81 27.01 8.03 -27.71
N ARG A 82 26.60 8.83 -28.70
CA ARG A 82 26.86 10.29 -28.74
C ARG A 82 25.55 11.03 -28.89
N TYR A 83 25.47 12.18 -28.24
CA TYR A 83 24.34 13.10 -28.31
C TYR A 83 24.88 14.52 -28.58
N TYR A 84 24.17 15.24 -29.44
CA TYR A 84 24.44 16.62 -29.75
C TYR A 84 23.12 17.37 -29.80
N ASN A 85 22.91 18.29 -28.86
CA ASN A 85 21.79 19.22 -28.90
C ASN A 85 22.27 20.60 -29.35
N PHE A 86 21.82 21.02 -30.52
CA PHE A 86 22.02 22.37 -31.01
C PHE A 86 20.90 23.25 -30.47
N TYR A 87 21.23 24.36 -29.82
CA TYR A 87 20.23 25.22 -29.23
C TYR A 87 20.42 26.69 -29.64
N ASP A 88 19.28 27.42 -29.69
CA ASP A 88 19.18 28.84 -29.88
C ASP A 88 18.12 29.37 -28.91
N ARG A 89 18.58 29.89 -27.77
CA ARG A 89 17.73 30.35 -26.68
C ARG A 89 18.24 31.68 -26.12
N ASN A 90 17.34 32.65 -25.97
CA ASN A 90 17.60 33.91 -25.24
C ASN A 90 18.98 34.54 -25.52
N ASP A 91 19.28 34.78 -26.76
CA ASP A 91 20.56 35.33 -27.22
C ASP A 91 21.81 34.45 -27.05
N SER A 92 21.60 33.14 -26.67
CA SER A 92 22.65 32.14 -26.53
C SER A 92 22.49 31.06 -27.59
N GLN A 93 23.49 30.89 -28.44
CA GLN A 93 23.58 29.79 -29.40
C GLN A 93 24.72 28.87 -29.04
N GLY A 94 24.47 27.55 -29.11
CA GLY A 94 25.50 26.60 -28.75
C GLY A 94 25.18 25.16 -29.04
N ILE A 95 26.04 24.29 -28.54
CA ILE A 95 25.93 22.83 -28.66
C ILE A 95 26.22 22.24 -27.30
N ASP A 96 25.24 21.48 -26.79
CA ASP A 96 25.47 20.57 -25.68
C ASP A 96 25.81 19.21 -26.27
N GLY A 97 26.95 18.67 -25.94
CA GLY A 97 27.42 17.38 -26.40
C GLY A 97 27.62 16.39 -25.27
N MET A 98 27.33 15.13 -25.53
CA MET A 98 27.66 14.06 -24.61
C MET A 98 28.13 12.81 -25.34
N ARG A 99 29.05 12.12 -24.71
CA ARG A 99 29.53 10.79 -25.06
C ARG A 99 29.36 9.85 -23.90
N LEU A 100 28.60 8.80 -24.11
CA LEU A 100 28.45 7.70 -23.18
C LEU A 100 29.15 6.47 -23.75
N THR A 101 29.94 5.81 -22.93
CA THR A 101 30.66 4.58 -23.31
C THR A 101 30.47 3.52 -22.25
N VAL A 102 30.21 2.29 -22.66
CA VAL A 102 30.37 1.10 -21.80
C VAL A 102 31.53 0.30 -22.39
N LYS A 103 32.50 0.00 -21.53
CA LYS A 103 33.64 -0.83 -21.88
C LYS A 103 34.00 -1.75 -20.74
N ASP A 104 34.14 -3.04 -21.04
CA ASP A 104 34.41 -4.06 -20.01
C ASP A 104 33.42 -4.01 -18.83
N GLY A 105 32.16 -3.66 -19.09
CA GLY A 105 31.09 -3.54 -18.09
C GLY A 105 31.14 -2.25 -17.25
N VAL A 106 32.04 -1.31 -17.55
CA VAL A 106 32.11 -0.02 -16.86
C VAL A 106 31.48 1.06 -17.74
N ALA A 107 30.48 1.73 -17.19
CA ALA A 107 29.83 2.88 -17.83
C ALA A 107 30.54 4.18 -17.49
N ALA A 108 30.76 5.02 -18.49
CA ALA A 108 31.39 6.32 -18.34
C ALA A 108 30.80 7.34 -19.29
N PHE A 109 30.72 8.59 -18.86
CA PHE A 109 30.24 9.68 -19.69
C PHE A 109 31.11 10.93 -19.65
N GLN A 110 30.99 11.71 -20.70
CA GLN A 110 31.66 12.97 -20.89
C GLN A 110 30.67 14.00 -21.43
N GLU A 111 30.66 15.18 -20.84
CA GLU A 111 29.80 16.30 -21.25
C GLU A 111 30.61 17.47 -21.72
N ALA A 112 30.09 18.13 -22.75
CA ALA A 112 30.66 19.36 -23.28
C ALA A 112 29.58 20.37 -23.63
N SER A 113 29.76 21.62 -23.26
CA SER A 113 28.92 22.74 -23.71
C SER A 113 29.76 23.73 -24.45
N LEU A 114 29.37 24.02 -25.69
CA LEU A 114 30.13 24.90 -26.60
C LEU A 114 29.27 26.10 -26.99
N THR A 115 29.85 27.29 -26.98
CA THR A 115 29.20 28.50 -27.47
C THR A 115 29.34 28.59 -29.01
N GLY A 116 28.20 28.71 -29.71
CA GLY A 116 28.16 28.75 -31.19
C GLY A 116 28.23 27.35 -31.83
N TYR A 117 28.16 27.30 -33.17
CA TYR A 117 28.03 26.03 -33.92
C TYR A 117 29.31 25.69 -34.73
N GLY A 118 30.37 26.42 -34.53
CA GLY A 118 31.57 26.37 -35.40
C GLY A 118 32.62 25.33 -35.01
N ASP A 119 32.74 25.01 -33.72
CA ASP A 119 33.78 24.18 -33.21
C ASP A 119 33.33 22.73 -33.07
N THR A 120 34.29 21.79 -33.21
CA THR A 120 34.06 20.37 -32.98
C THR A 120 34.31 20.06 -31.49
N VAL A 121 33.53 19.13 -30.93
CA VAL A 121 33.74 18.69 -29.53
C VAL A 121 35.03 17.91 -29.42
N ASP A 122 35.92 18.35 -28.54
CA ASP A 122 37.15 17.65 -28.18
C ASP A 122 36.91 16.80 -26.93
N TRP A 123 36.53 15.56 -27.12
CA TRP A 123 36.18 14.61 -26.03
C TRP A 123 37.38 14.26 -25.15
N GLU A 124 38.62 14.52 -25.56
CA GLU A 124 39.80 14.24 -24.72
C GLU A 124 39.97 15.28 -23.61
N ASN A 125 39.40 16.46 -23.77
CA ASN A 125 39.52 17.58 -22.82
C ASN A 125 38.27 17.87 -22.01
N VAL A 126 37.23 17.00 -22.06
CA VAL A 126 36.01 17.16 -21.26
C VAL A 126 36.01 16.26 -20.04
N LEU A 127 35.23 16.64 -19.04
CA LEU A 127 35.11 15.92 -17.77
C LEU A 127 34.67 14.48 -18.02
N TYR A 128 35.35 13.55 -17.40
CA TYR A 128 35.06 12.12 -17.44
C TYR A 128 34.51 11.69 -16.09
N GLN A 129 33.36 11.04 -16.12
CA GLN A 129 32.70 10.51 -14.92
C GLN A 129 32.26 9.04 -15.14
N GLN A 130 32.13 8.27 -14.07
CA GLN A 130 31.66 6.89 -14.12
C GLN A 130 30.23 6.83 -13.62
N ALA A 131 29.41 5.97 -14.22
CA ALA A 131 28.06 5.68 -13.79
C ALA A 131 27.95 4.22 -13.34
N GLU A 132 27.27 4.00 -12.23
CA GLU A 132 26.97 2.66 -11.72
C GLU A 132 25.83 2.00 -12.49
N GLU A 133 24.86 2.79 -12.95
CA GLU A 133 23.69 2.30 -13.66
C GLU A 133 23.29 3.23 -14.80
N ILE A 134 22.72 2.63 -15.87
CA ILE A 134 22.14 3.32 -17.03
C ILE A 134 20.68 2.94 -17.15
N LYS A 135 19.78 3.93 -17.07
CA LYS A 135 18.33 3.75 -17.27
C LYS A 135 17.84 4.55 -18.45
N LEU A 136 16.95 3.97 -19.25
CA LEU A 136 16.19 4.66 -20.30
C LEU A 136 14.71 4.49 -19.96
N ASN A 137 14.01 5.60 -19.65
CA ASN A 137 12.59 5.56 -19.34
C ASN A 137 11.72 5.52 -20.60
N SER A 138 10.41 5.31 -20.42
CA SER A 138 9.44 5.23 -21.52
C SER A 138 9.24 6.55 -22.28
N CYS A 139 9.73 7.66 -21.74
CA CYS A 139 9.73 8.97 -22.37
C CYS A 139 10.99 9.25 -23.18
N GLY A 140 11.91 8.31 -23.23
CA GLY A 140 13.19 8.45 -23.93
C GLY A 140 14.23 9.28 -23.18
N GLU A 141 14.05 9.55 -21.89
CA GLU A 141 15.09 10.14 -21.05
C GLU A 141 16.08 9.06 -20.62
N LEU A 142 17.36 9.37 -20.79
CA LEU A 142 18.45 8.54 -20.32
C LEU A 142 18.98 9.09 -19.01
N SER A 143 18.99 8.27 -17.99
CA SER A 143 19.56 8.58 -16.68
C SER A 143 20.83 7.81 -16.44
N LEU A 144 21.83 8.50 -15.92
CA LEU A 144 23.09 7.93 -15.44
C LEU A 144 23.12 8.08 -13.93
N ILE A 145 23.22 6.98 -13.23
CA ILE A 145 23.25 6.95 -11.76
C ILE A 145 24.71 6.75 -11.33
N GLU A 146 25.29 7.76 -10.67
CA GLU A 146 26.65 7.71 -10.13
C GLU A 146 26.64 7.14 -8.69
N SER A 147 25.60 7.44 -7.92
CA SER A 147 25.37 6.92 -6.58
C SER A 147 23.87 7.07 -6.22
N MET A 148 23.44 6.51 -5.11
CA MET A 148 22.06 6.66 -4.64
C MET A 148 21.58 8.12 -4.53
N ASP A 149 22.51 9.07 -4.32
CA ASP A 149 22.22 10.49 -4.12
C ASP A 149 22.49 11.36 -5.37
N HIS A 150 23.12 10.81 -6.40
CA HIS A 150 23.55 11.56 -7.58
C HIS A 150 23.10 10.85 -8.86
N THR A 151 22.01 11.33 -9.42
CA THR A 151 21.53 10.92 -10.75
C THR A 151 21.70 12.07 -11.72
N TYR A 152 22.38 11.82 -12.81
CA TYR A 152 22.46 12.76 -13.93
C TYR A 152 21.40 12.43 -14.95
N ILE A 153 20.48 13.35 -15.19
CA ILE A 153 19.59 13.25 -16.35
C ILE A 153 20.37 13.71 -17.55
N VAL A 154 20.49 12.81 -18.46
CA VAL A 154 21.39 13.05 -19.54
C VAL A 154 20.70 13.63 -20.72
N PHE A 155 19.50 13.28 -21.02
CA PHE A 155 18.83 13.76 -22.23
C PHE A 155 17.35 13.51 -22.23
N SER A 156 16.61 14.49 -22.67
CA SER A 156 15.22 14.35 -23.05
C SER A 156 15.05 14.78 -24.49
N PRO A 157 14.42 14.02 -25.30
CA PRO A 157 14.29 12.57 -25.33
C PRO A 157 15.29 11.95 -26.31
N LEU A 158 15.99 10.92 -25.91
CA LEU A 158 16.86 10.14 -26.81
C LEU A 158 16.06 9.30 -27.80
N ASP A 159 14.88 8.89 -27.42
CA ASP A 159 14.04 7.99 -28.18
C ASP A 159 12.65 8.58 -28.40
N PRO A 160 12.31 8.99 -29.63
CA PRO A 160 10.95 9.29 -29.95
C PRO A 160 10.14 7.99 -29.92
N TYR A 161 9.36 7.81 -28.85
CA TYR A 161 8.37 6.75 -28.74
C TYR A 161 7.27 6.96 -29.80
N GLU A 162 6.45 5.94 -29.97
CA GLU A 162 5.30 6.00 -30.87
C GLU A 162 4.45 7.26 -30.59
N ASN A 163 4.11 7.98 -31.63
CA ASN A 163 3.39 9.28 -31.57
C ASN A 163 4.14 10.40 -30.83
N TYR A 164 5.46 10.34 -30.73
CA TYR A 164 6.27 11.34 -30.02
C TYR A 164 5.91 12.77 -30.39
N ASN A 165 5.84 13.10 -31.67
CA ASN A 165 5.56 14.47 -32.11
C ASN A 165 4.21 14.99 -31.61
N GLU A 166 3.17 14.14 -31.63
CA GLU A 166 1.85 14.49 -31.11
C GLU A 166 1.89 14.72 -29.60
N ARG A 167 2.51 13.81 -28.88
CA ARG A 167 2.65 13.91 -27.41
C ARG A 167 3.51 15.10 -26.99
N TYR A 168 4.58 15.38 -27.73
CA TYR A 168 5.44 16.54 -27.51
C TYR A 168 4.66 17.85 -27.72
N GLU A 169 3.88 17.95 -28.78
CA GLU A 169 3.04 19.16 -29.05
C GLU A 169 1.96 19.33 -27.97
N LEU A 170 1.35 18.25 -27.48
CA LEU A 170 0.44 18.29 -26.33
C LEU A 170 1.15 18.83 -25.08
N THR A 171 2.32 18.30 -24.79
CA THR A 171 3.13 18.73 -23.65
C THR A 171 3.49 20.19 -23.74
N LYS A 172 4.08 20.61 -24.86
CA LYS A 172 4.51 21.98 -25.09
C LYS A 172 3.35 22.99 -25.05
N THR A 173 2.22 22.63 -25.67
CA THR A 173 1.10 23.57 -25.82
C THR A 173 0.30 23.72 -24.53
N TYR A 174 0.05 22.63 -23.81
CA TYR A 174 -0.93 22.64 -22.72
C TYR A 174 -0.32 22.38 -21.34
N LEU A 175 0.76 21.58 -21.25
CA LEU A 175 1.25 21.14 -19.96
C LEU A 175 2.36 22.04 -19.40
N TYR A 176 3.24 22.54 -20.27
CA TYR A 176 4.45 23.25 -19.85
C TYR A 176 4.22 24.30 -18.75
N PRO A 177 3.29 25.25 -18.89
CA PRO A 177 3.09 26.28 -17.87
C PRO A 177 2.58 25.74 -16.54
N LEU A 178 1.69 24.73 -16.58
CA LEU A 178 1.08 24.15 -15.38
C LEU A 178 1.96 23.13 -14.68
N ALA A 179 2.72 22.36 -15.43
CA ALA A 179 3.42 21.22 -14.92
C ALA A 179 4.80 21.56 -14.35
N GLU A 180 5.57 22.43 -14.97
CA GLU A 180 6.90 22.79 -14.48
C GLU A 180 6.88 23.73 -13.28
N GLY A 181 5.83 24.52 -13.12
CA GLY A 181 5.72 25.49 -12.01
C GLY A 181 4.71 25.15 -10.94
N CYS A 182 3.78 24.25 -11.20
CA CYS A 182 2.57 24.16 -10.42
C CYS A 182 1.99 22.73 -10.41
N THR A 183 2.29 21.99 -9.38
CA THR A 183 1.75 20.63 -9.20
C THR A 183 0.34 20.60 -8.59
N GLN A 184 -0.28 21.75 -8.34
CA GLN A 184 -1.55 21.82 -7.64
C GLN A 184 -2.70 21.20 -8.45
N ASN A 185 -3.51 20.38 -7.77
CA ASN A 185 -4.75 19.84 -8.31
C ASN A 185 -5.88 20.86 -8.17
N PHE A 186 -6.74 20.94 -9.17
CA PHE A 186 -7.99 21.67 -9.10
C PHE A 186 -9.05 21.00 -9.97
N THR A 187 -10.25 20.88 -9.45
CA THR A 187 -11.43 20.36 -10.20
C THR A 187 -12.12 21.44 -11.02
N SER A 188 -11.92 22.70 -10.63
CA SER A 188 -12.27 23.90 -11.36
C SER A 188 -11.32 25.02 -10.93
N PRO A 189 -11.10 26.06 -11.74
CA PRO A 189 -10.19 27.16 -11.39
C PRO A 189 -10.55 27.87 -10.08
N GLU A 190 -11.83 27.87 -9.68
CA GLU A 190 -12.28 28.42 -8.39
C GLU A 190 -11.74 27.67 -7.18
N GLY A 191 -11.30 26.43 -7.37
CA GLY A 191 -10.68 25.61 -6.32
C GLY A 191 -9.24 26.00 -6.00
N ILE A 192 -8.61 26.83 -6.83
CA ILE A 192 -7.26 27.33 -6.62
C ILE A 192 -7.31 28.52 -5.66
N THR A 193 -6.92 28.31 -4.42
CA THR A 193 -7.08 29.30 -3.33
C THR A 193 -5.79 30.00 -2.93
N ASP A 194 -4.62 29.55 -3.42
CA ASP A 194 -3.33 30.13 -3.09
C ASP A 194 -2.97 31.31 -4.02
N PRO A 195 -2.91 32.56 -3.52
CA PRO A 195 -2.55 33.71 -4.34
C PRO A 195 -1.13 33.63 -4.91
N LEU A 196 -0.17 33.07 -4.18
CA LEU A 196 1.20 32.95 -4.65
C LEU A 196 1.33 31.99 -5.84
N TRP A 197 0.50 30.95 -5.86
CA TRP A 197 0.44 30.04 -6.98
C TRP A 197 -0.02 30.72 -8.27
N TRP A 198 -0.99 31.62 -8.18
CA TRP A 198 -1.46 32.40 -9.31
C TRP A 198 -0.35 33.32 -9.88
N ALA A 199 0.45 33.95 -9.01
CA ALA A 199 1.56 34.79 -9.42
C ALA A 199 2.64 33.96 -10.16
N ARG A 200 3.01 32.79 -9.65
CA ARG A 200 3.95 31.87 -10.31
C ARG A 200 3.44 31.43 -11.68
N LEU A 201 2.17 31.05 -11.74
CA LEU A 201 1.56 30.63 -12.99
C LEU A 201 1.52 31.75 -14.02
N CYS A 202 1.22 32.99 -13.60
CA CYS A 202 1.27 34.16 -14.47
C CYS A 202 2.66 34.32 -15.10
N TRP A 203 3.73 34.13 -14.33
CA TRP A 203 5.09 34.18 -14.82
C TRP A 203 5.37 33.12 -15.91
N PHE A 204 4.96 31.88 -15.68
CA PHE A 204 5.10 30.81 -16.68
C PHE A 204 4.26 31.05 -17.94
N LEU A 205 3.05 31.59 -17.79
CA LEU A 205 2.17 31.90 -18.92
C LEU A 205 2.64 33.10 -19.76
N THR A 206 3.54 33.91 -19.23
CA THR A 206 4.18 35.03 -19.92
C THR A 206 5.58 34.69 -20.42
N ASP A 207 6.01 33.40 -20.36
CA ASP A 207 7.35 32.95 -20.70
C ASP A 207 8.47 33.69 -19.93
N GLY A 208 8.17 34.15 -18.72
CA GLY A 208 9.08 34.90 -17.89
C GLY A 208 9.37 36.33 -18.40
N GLU A 209 8.59 36.85 -19.36
CA GLU A 209 8.79 38.19 -19.95
C GLU A 209 8.36 39.34 -19.03
N THR A 210 7.91 39.05 -17.81
CA THR A 210 7.56 40.09 -16.85
C THR A 210 8.81 40.63 -16.16
N ASP A 211 9.02 41.94 -16.23
CA ASP A 211 10.17 42.65 -15.63
C ASP A 211 10.04 42.91 -14.12
N TYR A 212 9.18 42.20 -13.42
CA TYR A 212 9.02 42.40 -11.98
C TYR A 212 10.11 41.66 -11.19
N PRO A 213 10.86 42.34 -10.33
CA PRO A 213 11.80 41.68 -9.44
C PRO A 213 11.04 40.86 -8.39
N GLU A 214 11.67 39.79 -7.95
CA GLU A 214 11.15 38.95 -6.86
C GLU A 214 10.86 39.78 -5.61
N GLY A 215 9.69 39.53 -4.99
CA GLY A 215 9.24 40.29 -3.81
C GLY A 215 8.66 41.67 -4.14
N HIS A 216 8.46 42.00 -5.43
CA HIS A 216 7.80 43.24 -5.82
C HIS A 216 6.27 43.12 -5.71
N GLU A 217 5.60 44.20 -5.32
CA GLU A 217 4.15 44.23 -5.29
C GLU A 217 3.60 44.61 -6.67
N VAL A 218 2.86 43.68 -7.29
CA VAL A 218 2.27 43.89 -8.64
C VAL A 218 0.78 44.21 -8.50
N PRO A 219 0.26 45.15 -9.32
CA PRO A 219 -1.19 45.39 -9.37
C PRO A 219 -1.95 44.13 -9.78
N ILE A 220 -3.03 43.83 -9.05
CA ILE A 220 -3.88 42.64 -9.32
C ILE A 220 -4.44 42.68 -10.74
N ASP A 221 -4.81 43.87 -11.25
CA ASP A 221 -5.37 44.04 -12.60
C ASP A 221 -4.44 43.49 -13.70
N GLU A 222 -3.12 43.62 -13.55
CA GLU A 222 -2.14 43.10 -14.51
C GLU A 222 -2.06 41.57 -14.51
N ILE A 223 -2.10 40.96 -13.33
CA ILE A 223 -2.11 39.50 -13.19
C ILE A 223 -3.44 38.93 -13.70
N GLU A 224 -4.57 39.57 -13.35
CA GLU A 224 -5.91 39.17 -13.76
C GLU A 224 -6.05 39.15 -15.28
N GLU A 225 -5.52 40.22 -15.99
CA GLU A 225 -5.56 40.28 -17.46
C GLU A 225 -4.91 39.10 -18.11
N VAL A 226 -3.76 38.61 -17.58
CA VAL A 226 -3.06 37.41 -18.09
C VAL A 226 -3.87 36.17 -17.81
N LEU A 227 -4.31 35.97 -16.56
CA LEU A 227 -4.93 34.71 -16.13
C LEU A 227 -6.31 34.48 -16.78
N LEU A 228 -7.11 35.53 -17.03
CA LEU A 228 -8.41 35.43 -17.70
C LEU A 228 -8.31 34.93 -19.15
N LYS A 229 -7.14 35.09 -19.80
CA LYS A 229 -6.89 34.52 -21.14
C LYS A 229 -6.82 32.97 -21.08
N TRP A 230 -6.32 32.43 -19.99
CA TRP A 230 -5.91 31.01 -19.87
C TRP A 230 -6.85 30.16 -19.01
N PHE A 231 -7.70 30.79 -18.18
CA PHE A 231 -8.59 30.05 -17.27
C PHE A 231 -10.06 30.27 -17.57
N ASP A 232 -10.84 29.21 -17.40
CA ASP A 232 -12.29 29.22 -17.53
C ASP A 232 -12.95 29.65 -16.21
N ILE A 233 -12.76 30.90 -15.83
CA ILE A 233 -13.20 31.50 -14.56
C ILE A 233 -13.75 32.88 -14.82
N SER A 234 -14.72 33.32 -14.01
CA SER A 234 -15.23 34.71 -14.10
C SER A 234 -14.25 35.71 -13.49
N GLU A 235 -14.21 36.93 -14.04
CA GLU A 235 -13.42 38.05 -13.52
C GLU A 235 -13.68 38.31 -12.02
N GLU A 236 -14.95 38.39 -11.63
CA GLU A 236 -15.34 38.60 -10.22
C GLU A 236 -14.76 37.54 -9.31
N LYS A 237 -14.84 36.27 -9.72
CA LYS A 237 -14.35 35.15 -8.92
C LYS A 237 -12.84 35.10 -8.86
N LEU A 238 -12.15 35.28 -9.99
CA LEU A 238 -10.69 35.33 -10.04
C LEU A 238 -10.16 36.47 -9.15
N ARG A 239 -10.73 37.65 -9.26
CA ARG A 239 -10.36 38.82 -8.44
C ARG A 239 -10.51 38.52 -6.93
N SER A 240 -11.58 37.84 -6.54
CA SER A 240 -11.77 37.43 -5.13
C SER A 240 -10.75 36.42 -4.61
N LEU A 241 -10.12 35.66 -5.50
CA LEU A 241 -9.04 34.71 -5.15
C LEU A 241 -7.66 35.38 -5.13
N LEU A 242 -7.42 36.33 -6.05
CA LEU A 242 -6.16 37.06 -6.13
C LEU A 242 -6.01 38.10 -5.02
N ASP A 243 -7.11 38.72 -4.58
CA ASP A 243 -7.15 39.84 -3.63
C ASP A 243 -8.14 39.58 -2.49
N PRO A 244 -7.95 38.53 -1.68
CA PRO A 244 -8.88 38.22 -0.59
C PRO A 244 -8.97 39.31 0.47
N ASP A 245 -7.93 40.14 0.59
CA ASP A 245 -7.86 41.25 1.58
C ASP A 245 -8.27 42.62 1.02
N GLY A 246 -8.51 42.73 -0.29
CA GLY A 246 -8.88 43.97 -0.95
C GLY A 246 -7.74 45.00 -1.05
N ASN A 247 -6.48 44.56 -1.08
CA ASN A 247 -5.31 45.43 -1.13
C ASN A 247 -4.98 45.92 -2.57
N GLY A 248 -5.53 45.28 -3.58
CA GLY A 248 -5.31 45.58 -4.98
C GLY A 248 -3.90 45.27 -5.49
N ARG A 249 -3.11 44.54 -4.74
CA ARG A 249 -1.72 44.17 -5.05
C ARG A 249 -1.40 42.78 -4.57
N MET A 250 -0.50 42.09 -5.30
CA MET A 250 0.00 40.77 -4.98
C MET A 250 1.53 40.78 -4.96
N LEU A 251 2.11 39.99 -4.06
CA LEU A 251 3.56 39.80 -4.01
C LEU A 251 3.99 38.93 -5.20
N TRP A 252 4.95 39.46 -5.99
CA TRP A 252 5.52 38.71 -7.11
C TRP A 252 6.50 37.65 -6.63
N VAL A 253 6.33 36.42 -7.09
CA VAL A 253 7.20 35.28 -6.73
C VAL A 253 7.70 34.61 -7.99
N THR A 254 9.01 34.67 -8.19
CA THR A 254 9.69 34.02 -9.34
C THR A 254 10.41 32.74 -8.96
N GLU A 255 10.37 32.32 -7.69
CA GLU A 255 10.99 31.09 -7.26
C GLU A 255 10.52 29.92 -8.12
N THR A 256 11.38 29.48 -9.00
CA THR A 256 11.21 28.26 -9.76
C THR A 256 11.57 27.12 -8.81
N GLY A 257 10.61 26.37 -8.42
CA GLY A 257 10.83 25.14 -7.67
C GLY A 257 11.66 24.12 -8.45
N ILE A 258 11.77 22.93 -7.94
CA ILE A 258 12.46 21.78 -8.52
C ILE A 258 12.00 21.61 -9.98
N SER A 259 12.96 21.51 -10.89
CA SER A 259 12.72 21.22 -12.31
C SER A 259 12.14 19.80 -12.45
N TRP A 260 10.85 19.73 -12.73
CA TRP A 260 10.16 18.49 -13.07
C TRP A 260 9.96 18.46 -14.58
N SER A 261 10.31 17.37 -15.22
CA SER A 261 9.91 17.15 -16.62
C SER A 261 8.53 16.51 -16.66
N CYS A 262 7.64 17.02 -17.50
CA CYS A 262 6.30 16.46 -17.68
C CYS A 262 6.13 15.93 -19.10
N PHE A 263 5.29 14.88 -19.24
CA PHE A 263 5.05 14.22 -20.53
C PHE A 263 3.59 13.85 -20.69
N ALA A 264 3.00 14.26 -21.82
CA ALA A 264 1.68 13.76 -22.21
C ALA A 264 1.77 12.28 -22.57
N LYS A 265 0.84 11.44 -22.08
CA LYS A 265 0.66 10.05 -22.48
C LYS A 265 -0.25 9.97 -23.71
N GLU A 266 -1.42 10.55 -23.59
CA GLU A 266 -2.50 10.52 -24.57
C GLU A 266 -3.45 11.68 -24.36
N ALA A 267 -4.30 11.96 -25.35
CA ALA A 267 -5.36 12.95 -25.22
C ALA A 267 -6.66 12.43 -25.85
N VAL A 268 -7.77 12.71 -25.18
CA VAL A 268 -9.12 12.37 -25.65
C VAL A 268 -9.94 13.65 -25.79
N ARG A 269 -10.54 13.85 -26.98
CA ARG A 269 -11.40 15.00 -27.24
C ARG A 269 -12.88 14.62 -27.10
N GLU A 270 -13.62 15.33 -26.26
CA GLU A 270 -15.05 15.19 -26.04
C GLU A 270 -15.74 16.55 -26.25
N GLY A 271 -16.25 16.76 -27.48
CA GLY A 271 -16.84 18.05 -27.83
C GLY A 271 -15.80 19.18 -27.85
N ASP A 272 -15.98 20.21 -27.03
CA ASP A 272 -15.05 21.32 -26.82
C ASP A 272 -13.98 21.04 -25.78
N LEU A 273 -14.07 19.93 -25.05
CA LEU A 273 -13.10 19.54 -24.03
C LEU A 273 -12.03 18.61 -24.61
N LEU A 274 -10.77 18.88 -24.27
CA LEU A 274 -9.62 18.00 -24.49
C LEU A 274 -9.09 17.57 -23.13
N ARG A 275 -9.11 16.25 -22.86
CA ARG A 275 -8.51 15.66 -21.67
C ARG A 275 -7.16 15.07 -22.03
N ILE A 276 -6.13 15.48 -21.32
CA ILE A 276 -4.74 15.08 -21.55
C ILE A 276 -4.26 14.31 -20.33
N ARG A 277 -4.00 13.01 -20.50
CA ARG A 277 -3.33 12.18 -19.51
C ARG A 277 -1.84 12.48 -19.57
N TYR A 278 -1.21 12.74 -18.40
CA TYR A 278 0.20 13.08 -18.34
C TYR A 278 0.84 12.65 -17.02
N GLY A 279 2.15 12.62 -16.99
CA GLY A 279 2.93 12.30 -15.80
C GLY A 279 4.13 13.20 -15.65
N PHE A 280 4.71 13.17 -14.47
CA PHE A 280 5.98 13.79 -14.17
C PHE A 280 7.07 12.72 -14.10
N THR A 281 8.27 13.11 -14.48
CA THR A 281 9.48 12.39 -14.16
C THR A 281 10.40 13.28 -13.34
N PHE A 282 11.08 12.66 -12.41
CA PHE A 282 12.12 13.29 -11.64
C PHE A 282 13.37 12.42 -11.73
N ASN A 283 14.50 13.04 -12.11
CA ASN A 283 15.76 12.30 -12.27
C ASN A 283 15.66 11.11 -13.24
N GLY A 284 14.93 11.28 -14.35
CA GLY A 284 14.82 10.26 -15.39
C GLY A 284 14.11 8.98 -15.03
N ARG A 285 13.35 8.98 -13.93
CA ARG A 285 12.51 7.85 -13.55
C ARG A 285 11.39 7.64 -14.54
N GLU A 286 10.75 6.48 -14.48
CA GLU A 286 9.55 6.22 -15.25
C GLU A 286 8.45 7.20 -14.87
N PRO A 287 7.80 7.89 -15.84
CA PRO A 287 6.73 8.83 -15.52
C PRO A 287 5.53 8.11 -14.97
N ASN A 288 5.02 8.61 -13.91
CA ASN A 288 3.91 8.01 -13.24
C ASN A 288 2.55 8.52 -13.77
N TYR A 289 2.24 8.66 -14.99
CA TYR A 289 1.03 9.14 -15.67
C TYR A 289 -0.27 9.21 -14.85
N ASN A 290 -0.21 9.81 -13.67
CA ASN A 290 -1.30 9.91 -12.70
C ASN A 290 -1.99 11.28 -12.69
N ARG A 291 -1.83 12.07 -13.74
CA ARG A 291 -2.43 13.39 -13.88
C ARG A 291 -3.33 13.45 -15.11
N GLU A 292 -4.42 14.22 -15.00
CA GLU A 292 -5.31 14.55 -16.10
C GLU A 292 -5.57 16.05 -16.14
N LEU A 293 -5.12 16.69 -17.21
CA LEU A 293 -5.45 18.08 -17.50
C LEU A 293 -6.65 18.12 -18.44
N THR A 294 -7.63 18.96 -18.13
CA THR A 294 -8.75 19.27 -19.03
C THR A 294 -8.64 20.69 -19.50
N VAL A 295 -8.68 20.90 -20.81
CA VAL A 295 -8.74 22.21 -21.44
C VAL A 295 -10.01 22.33 -22.29
N ARG A 296 -10.60 23.52 -22.35
CA ARG A 296 -11.70 23.85 -23.26
C ARG A 296 -11.14 24.53 -24.49
N ILE A 297 -11.45 24.02 -25.67
CA ILE A 297 -10.97 24.55 -26.94
C ILE A 297 -12.15 25.24 -27.65
N ALA A 298 -12.03 26.54 -27.90
CA ALA A 298 -13.02 27.33 -28.64
C ALA A 298 -12.96 27.05 -30.15
N GLU A 299 -13.99 27.52 -30.90
CA GLU A 299 -14.07 27.36 -32.35
C GLU A 299 -12.92 28.05 -33.11
N ASP A 300 -12.36 29.10 -32.56
CA ASP A 300 -11.22 29.84 -33.15
C ASP A 300 -9.86 29.20 -32.82
N GLY A 301 -9.86 28.12 -32.06
CA GLY A 301 -8.65 27.39 -31.63
C GLY A 301 -8.00 27.93 -30.36
N SER A 302 -8.52 29.00 -29.76
CA SER A 302 -8.11 29.41 -28.43
C SER A 302 -8.56 28.40 -27.39
N TRP A 303 -7.87 28.35 -26.26
CA TRP A 303 -8.19 27.37 -25.24
C TRP A 303 -8.04 27.91 -23.83
N LYS A 304 -8.70 27.26 -22.86
CA LYS A 304 -8.66 27.62 -21.44
C LYS A 304 -8.54 26.38 -20.55
N TYR A 305 -7.81 26.51 -19.46
CA TYR A 305 -7.74 25.49 -18.43
C TYR A 305 -9.08 25.36 -17.68
N VAL A 306 -9.54 24.12 -17.52
CA VAL A 306 -10.78 23.77 -16.85
C VAL A 306 -10.50 23.03 -15.53
N SER A 307 -9.64 22.01 -15.58
CA SER A 307 -9.25 21.24 -14.39
C SER A 307 -7.87 20.60 -14.56
N ASN A 308 -7.19 20.38 -13.47
CA ASN A 308 -5.96 19.59 -13.38
C ASN A 308 -6.07 18.69 -12.15
N ARG A 309 -6.21 17.40 -12.33
CA ARG A 309 -6.49 16.46 -11.23
C ARG A 309 -5.56 15.27 -11.24
N THR A 310 -5.31 14.72 -10.07
CA THR A 310 -4.70 13.40 -9.95
C THR A 310 -5.73 12.33 -10.32
N VAL A 311 -5.29 11.28 -10.96
CA VAL A 311 -6.09 10.12 -11.39
C VAL A 311 -5.31 8.84 -11.07
N PRO A 312 -5.97 7.68 -10.97
CA PRO A 312 -5.27 6.43 -10.70
C PRO A 312 -4.17 6.15 -11.73
N THR A 313 -3.02 5.70 -11.26
CA THR A 313 -1.93 5.23 -12.12
C THR A 313 -2.30 3.85 -12.64
N GLU A 314 -2.22 3.65 -13.95
CA GLU A 314 -2.34 2.34 -14.57
C GLU A 314 -0.99 1.63 -14.50
N LEU A 315 -0.98 0.51 -13.82
CA LEU A 315 0.17 -0.38 -13.68
C LEU A 315 0.06 -1.55 -14.66
N GLU A 316 1.00 -2.49 -14.59
CA GLU A 316 0.96 -3.67 -15.44
C GLU A 316 -0.26 -4.56 -15.18
N ASN A 317 -0.66 -5.31 -16.20
CA ASN A 317 -1.74 -6.29 -16.13
C ASN A 317 -3.12 -5.72 -15.68
N GLY A 318 -3.34 -4.41 -15.87
CA GLY A 318 -4.60 -3.75 -15.53
C GLY A 318 -4.76 -3.44 -14.03
N VAL A 319 -3.72 -3.62 -13.24
CA VAL A 319 -3.68 -3.12 -11.85
C VAL A 319 -3.65 -1.60 -11.90
N THR A 320 -4.39 -0.95 -10.98
CA THR A 320 -4.33 0.50 -10.84
C THR A 320 -3.99 0.87 -9.40
N ALA A 321 -3.27 1.97 -9.22
CA ALA A 321 -2.89 2.47 -7.90
C ALA A 321 -3.07 3.98 -7.80
N MET A 322 -3.43 4.47 -6.62
CA MET A 322 -3.53 5.91 -6.33
C MET A 322 -3.13 6.19 -4.88
N SER A 323 -2.30 7.20 -4.65
CA SER A 323 -2.01 7.64 -3.29
C SER A 323 -3.12 8.55 -2.78
N ILE A 324 -3.50 8.40 -1.52
CA ILE A 324 -4.54 9.22 -0.89
C ILE A 324 -4.10 10.68 -0.86
N ASP A 325 -2.88 10.95 -0.43
CA ASP A 325 -2.33 12.31 -0.34
C ASP A 325 -2.22 12.97 -1.72
N GLY A 326 -1.78 12.21 -2.75
CA GLY A 326 -1.73 12.69 -4.11
C GLY A 326 -3.11 13.05 -4.67
N MET A 327 -4.14 12.25 -4.37
CA MET A 327 -5.52 12.51 -4.80
C MET A 327 -6.12 13.74 -4.13
N LEU A 328 -5.77 14.02 -2.87
CA LEU A 328 -6.25 15.16 -2.11
C LEU A 328 -5.36 16.41 -2.24
N SER A 329 -4.19 16.29 -2.85
CA SER A 329 -3.27 17.41 -3.08
C SER A 329 -3.98 18.56 -3.81
N GLY A 330 -3.84 19.78 -3.31
CA GLY A 330 -4.47 20.98 -3.87
C GLY A 330 -5.99 21.07 -3.71
N SER A 331 -6.64 20.11 -3.04
CA SER A 331 -8.08 20.19 -2.76
C SER A 331 -8.43 21.08 -1.56
N GLY A 332 -7.42 21.46 -0.78
CA GLY A 332 -7.57 22.10 0.51
C GLY A 332 -7.99 21.16 1.64
N TRP A 333 -8.17 19.85 1.35
CA TRP A 333 -8.42 18.83 2.34
C TRP A 333 -7.12 18.11 2.72
N GLN A 334 -6.89 17.93 4.02
CA GLN A 334 -5.77 17.17 4.55
C GLN A 334 -6.28 15.94 5.30
N PRO A 335 -5.74 14.75 5.04
CA PRO A 335 -6.09 13.55 5.80
C PRO A 335 -5.81 13.74 7.29
N LEU A 336 -6.76 13.33 8.11
CA LEU A 336 -6.65 13.37 9.55
C LEU A 336 -6.32 11.97 10.07
N TYR A 337 -5.04 11.62 10.10
CA TYR A 337 -4.58 10.30 10.58
C TYR A 337 -4.53 10.19 12.10
N THR A 338 -4.28 11.30 12.78
CA THR A 338 -4.22 11.36 14.25
C THR A 338 -4.92 12.61 14.75
N CYS A 339 -5.74 12.47 15.77
CA CYS A 339 -6.23 13.61 16.54
C CYS A 339 -5.37 13.73 17.79
N PRO A 340 -4.66 14.86 18.00
CA PRO A 340 -3.99 15.11 19.25
C PRO A 340 -5.01 15.11 20.40
N VAL A 341 -4.70 14.42 21.49
CA VAL A 341 -5.47 14.53 22.73
C VAL A 341 -4.90 15.69 23.53
N PRO A 342 -5.70 16.67 23.96
CA PRO A 342 -5.19 17.78 24.74
C PRO A 342 -4.49 17.29 26.03
N GLU A 343 -3.37 17.91 26.37
CA GLU A 343 -2.72 17.70 27.66
C GLU A 343 -3.68 18.10 28.77
N GLY A 344 -4.19 17.13 29.53
CA GLY A 344 -5.06 17.32 30.67
C GLY A 344 -4.38 16.86 31.97
N ASP A 345 -4.67 17.50 33.06
CA ASP A 345 -4.11 17.21 34.37
C ASP A 345 -4.19 15.71 34.71
N GLY A 346 -3.05 15.03 34.68
CA GLY A 346 -2.89 13.66 35.15
C GLY A 346 -2.54 12.59 34.11
N TYR A 347 -2.30 12.93 32.84
CA TYR A 347 -1.84 11.98 31.81
C TYR A 347 -0.37 12.18 31.47
N ASN A 348 0.43 11.16 31.73
CA ASN A 348 1.83 11.08 31.29
C ASN A 348 2.01 10.40 29.94
N GLU A 349 0.93 10.01 29.27
CA GLU A 349 0.99 9.37 27.96
C GLU A 349 -0.01 10.02 27.01
N VAL A 350 0.50 10.53 25.90
CA VAL A 350 -0.30 11.07 24.79
C VAL A 350 -0.87 9.87 24.02
N PHE A 351 -2.12 9.53 24.28
CA PHE A 351 -2.83 8.58 23.42
C PHE A 351 -3.36 9.33 22.21
N SER A 352 -2.66 9.22 21.08
CA SER A 352 -3.21 9.65 19.81
C SER A 352 -4.29 8.68 19.36
N THR A 353 -5.48 9.18 19.07
CA THR A 353 -6.52 8.37 18.42
C THR A 353 -6.19 8.27 16.93
N THR A 354 -5.93 7.07 16.46
CA THR A 354 -5.63 6.83 15.04
C THR A 354 -6.93 6.87 14.24
N MET A 355 -7.05 7.84 13.34
CA MET A 355 -8.18 7.95 12.40
C MET A 355 -7.74 7.43 11.02
N SER A 356 -7.68 6.13 10.88
CA SER A 356 -7.25 5.53 9.61
C SER A 356 -8.35 5.56 8.56
N PRO A 357 -8.05 5.83 7.28
CA PRO A 357 -8.98 5.66 6.17
C PRO A 357 -9.64 4.27 6.16
N ARG A 358 -10.89 4.18 5.72
CA ARG A 358 -11.67 2.94 5.70
C ARG A 358 -12.16 2.62 4.30
N LEU A 359 -12.03 1.37 3.93
CA LEU A 359 -12.49 0.85 2.66
C LEU A 359 -13.95 0.36 2.80
N LEU A 360 -14.87 0.92 2.02
CA LEU A 360 -16.29 0.54 2.00
C LEU A 360 -16.54 -0.63 1.04
N ALA A 361 -17.71 -1.23 1.12
CA ALA A 361 -18.04 -2.44 0.35
C ALA A 361 -17.97 -2.26 -1.17
N ASP A 362 -18.27 -1.05 -1.67
CA ASP A 362 -18.20 -0.71 -3.09
C ASP A 362 -16.79 -0.33 -3.58
N GLY A 363 -15.80 -0.38 -2.70
CA GLY A 363 -14.44 0.03 -2.98
C GLY A 363 -14.16 1.53 -2.76
N THR A 364 -15.16 2.30 -2.32
CA THR A 364 -14.96 3.70 -1.95
C THR A 364 -14.09 3.77 -0.69
N MET A 365 -13.07 4.61 -0.70
CA MET A 365 -12.28 4.91 0.48
C MET A 365 -12.88 6.10 1.21
N ALA A 366 -13.31 5.89 2.44
CA ALA A 366 -13.73 6.95 3.35
C ALA A 366 -12.54 7.47 4.15
N ILE A 367 -12.22 8.74 3.99
CA ILE A 367 -11.02 9.36 4.54
C ILE A 367 -11.47 10.51 5.45
N PRO A 368 -11.17 10.48 6.75
CA PRO A 368 -11.39 11.62 7.62
C PRO A 368 -10.42 12.73 7.25
N VAL A 369 -10.94 13.93 7.08
CA VAL A 369 -10.17 15.09 6.62
C VAL A 369 -10.56 16.36 7.37
N ILE A 370 -9.65 17.33 7.33
CA ILE A 370 -9.87 18.70 7.77
C ILE A 370 -9.44 19.67 6.67
N ARG A 371 -9.90 20.95 6.74
CA ARG A 371 -9.40 21.99 5.85
C ARG A 371 -8.17 22.67 6.44
N GLY A 372 -7.07 22.64 5.67
CA GLY A 372 -5.78 23.20 6.10
C GLY A 372 -5.21 22.51 7.34
N ASP A 373 -4.32 23.18 8.06
CA ASP A 373 -3.63 22.62 9.23
C ASP A 373 -4.56 22.31 10.40
N TYR A 374 -4.15 21.37 11.25
CA TYR A 374 -4.90 21.00 12.44
C TYR A 374 -5.05 22.19 13.40
N GLU A 375 -6.29 22.46 13.79
CA GLU A 375 -6.64 23.42 14.85
C GLU A 375 -7.87 22.93 15.61
N ASP A 376 -7.92 23.20 16.92
CA ASP A 376 -9.09 22.92 17.73
C ASP A 376 -10.32 23.68 17.21
N GLY A 377 -11.46 22.99 17.17
CA GLY A 377 -12.72 23.56 16.70
C GLY A 377 -12.93 23.47 15.20
N LYS A 378 -11.94 23.03 14.39
CA LYS A 378 -12.15 22.78 12.95
C LYS A 378 -13.11 21.62 12.71
N THR A 379 -14.00 21.82 11.74
CA THR A 379 -14.95 20.79 11.32
C THR A 379 -14.24 19.61 10.68
N ILE A 380 -14.59 18.40 11.12
CA ILE A 380 -14.15 17.16 10.50
C ILE A 380 -15.09 16.85 9.34
N ALA A 381 -14.54 16.52 8.19
CA ALA A 381 -15.28 16.01 7.04
C ALA A 381 -14.82 14.59 6.70
N VAL A 382 -15.61 13.91 5.88
CA VAL A 382 -15.26 12.64 5.26
C VAL A 382 -15.13 12.85 3.77
N VAL A 383 -13.97 12.58 3.21
CA VAL A 383 -13.82 12.44 1.76
C VAL A 383 -14.11 11.01 1.38
N LEU A 384 -15.06 10.84 0.45
CA LEU A 384 -15.42 9.58 -0.18
C LEU A 384 -14.69 9.49 -1.52
N LEU A 385 -13.52 8.86 -1.53
CA LEU A 385 -12.65 8.72 -2.71
C LEU A 385 -12.99 7.43 -3.45
N ARG A 386 -13.37 7.53 -4.72
CA ARG A 386 -13.76 6.42 -5.59
C ARG A 386 -12.57 5.88 -6.38
N LEU A 387 -12.72 4.67 -6.91
CA LEU A 387 -11.66 3.98 -7.66
C LEU A 387 -11.25 4.68 -8.97
N ASP A 388 -12.10 5.55 -9.52
CA ASP A 388 -11.77 6.39 -10.68
C ASP A 388 -11.05 7.70 -10.31
N GLY A 389 -10.73 7.88 -9.01
CA GLY A 389 -10.09 9.08 -8.49
C GLY A 389 -11.04 10.26 -8.24
N SER A 390 -12.33 10.13 -8.56
CA SER A 390 -13.31 11.14 -8.17
C SER A 390 -13.60 11.07 -6.67
N TYR A 391 -13.89 12.22 -6.04
CA TYR A 391 -14.25 12.24 -4.64
C TYR A 391 -15.39 13.21 -4.32
N THR A 392 -16.03 12.95 -3.18
CA THR A 392 -17.04 13.83 -2.59
C THR A 392 -16.65 14.09 -1.13
N ALA A 393 -16.61 15.35 -0.72
CA ALA A 393 -16.39 15.70 0.68
C ALA A 393 -17.74 15.92 1.38
N VAL A 394 -17.94 15.24 2.49
CA VAL A 394 -19.14 15.31 3.35
C VAL A 394 -18.74 15.94 4.67
N GLU A 395 -19.13 17.18 4.92
CA GLU A 395 -18.89 17.85 6.19
C GLU A 395 -19.76 17.24 7.29
N THR A 396 -19.17 16.93 8.45
CA THR A 396 -19.86 16.36 9.60
C THR A 396 -20.11 17.45 10.66
N PRO A 397 -21.03 17.25 11.62
CA PRO A 397 -21.17 18.14 12.76
C PRO A 397 -20.06 17.99 13.81
N LEU A 398 -19.07 17.13 13.57
CA LEU A 398 -17.96 16.87 14.48
C LEU A 398 -16.84 17.89 14.27
N THR A 399 -16.16 18.23 15.35
CA THR A 399 -15.04 19.17 15.33
C THR A 399 -13.81 18.58 16.01
N CYS A 400 -12.62 19.02 15.57
CA CYS A 400 -11.36 18.70 16.25
C CYS A 400 -11.27 19.38 17.61
N GLY A 401 -10.54 18.76 18.54
CA GLY A 401 -10.17 19.34 19.82
C GLY A 401 -11.09 19.01 20.98
N GLY A 402 -10.65 19.38 22.17
CA GLY A 402 -11.33 19.07 23.44
C GLY A 402 -11.02 17.66 23.96
N TRP A 403 -11.69 17.26 25.02
CA TRP A 403 -11.62 15.91 25.62
C TRP A 403 -12.24 14.83 24.71
N MET A 404 -12.16 15.03 23.43
CA MET A 404 -12.83 14.23 22.43
C MET A 404 -11.93 13.09 21.97
N ARG A 405 -12.36 11.87 22.24
CA ARG A 405 -11.83 10.71 21.59
C ARG A 405 -12.56 10.54 20.25
N ASN A 406 -12.02 11.13 19.19
CA ASN A 406 -12.55 10.86 17.86
C ASN A 406 -12.16 9.44 17.46
N VAL A 407 -13.10 8.53 17.52
CA VAL A 407 -12.90 7.14 17.09
C VAL A 407 -13.56 6.99 15.73
N PHE A 408 -12.75 6.87 14.74
CA PHE A 408 -13.18 6.36 13.45
C PHE A 408 -13.45 4.88 13.67
N ASP A 409 -14.72 4.48 13.70
CA ASP A 409 -15.13 3.25 14.34
C ASP A 409 -14.44 1.99 13.81
N ASN A 410 -13.58 1.42 14.66
CA ASN A 410 -13.00 0.12 14.53
C ASN A 410 -13.84 -0.96 15.18
N THR A 411 -14.92 -0.62 15.82
CA THR A 411 -15.40 -1.35 16.98
C THR A 411 -16.75 -1.99 16.83
N ILE A 412 -17.33 -1.99 15.66
CA ILE A 412 -18.41 -2.92 15.44
C ILE A 412 -17.74 -4.23 15.06
N GLY A 413 -17.45 -4.97 16.11
CA GLY A 413 -17.03 -6.34 16.11
C GLY A 413 -15.81 -6.62 15.21
N ARG A 414 -14.94 -7.46 15.63
CA ARG A 414 -14.05 -8.24 14.76
C ARG A 414 -14.85 -9.14 13.81
N ASP A 415 -16.02 -8.68 13.43
CA ASP A 415 -16.92 -9.33 12.53
C ASP A 415 -16.45 -8.98 11.12
N THR A 416 -15.57 -9.83 10.59
CA THR A 416 -15.03 -9.70 9.24
C THR A 416 -16.14 -9.64 8.18
N GLU A 417 -17.30 -10.18 8.44
CA GLU A 417 -18.47 -10.13 7.56
C GLU A 417 -19.10 -8.73 7.53
N THR A 418 -19.23 -8.06 8.65
CA THR A 418 -19.80 -6.71 8.69
C THR A 418 -18.90 -5.66 8.08
N GLU A 419 -17.58 -5.81 8.17
CA GLU A 419 -16.66 -4.93 7.43
C GLU A 419 -16.72 -5.14 5.93
N ALA A 420 -16.90 -6.37 5.47
CA ALA A 420 -16.95 -6.68 4.04
C ALA A 420 -18.20 -6.12 3.34
N THR A 421 -19.30 -5.94 4.05
CA THR A 421 -20.59 -5.52 3.50
C THR A 421 -20.97 -4.08 3.82
N ARG A 422 -20.13 -3.32 4.51
CA ARG A 422 -20.44 -1.96 4.92
C ARG A 422 -20.50 -0.99 3.75
N GLU A 423 -21.62 -0.33 3.63
CA GLU A 423 -21.86 0.79 2.71
C GLU A 423 -21.60 2.15 3.36
N SER A 424 -21.31 2.19 4.67
CA SER A 424 -21.15 3.41 5.44
C SER A 424 -19.97 3.35 6.40
N ILE A 425 -19.59 4.51 6.89
CA ILE A 425 -18.61 4.68 7.95
C ILE A 425 -19.22 5.46 9.09
N ILE A 426 -18.87 5.09 10.30
CA ILE A 426 -19.28 5.80 11.51
C ILE A 426 -18.09 6.51 12.12
N ILE A 427 -18.19 7.83 12.26
CA ILE A 427 -17.26 8.65 13.04
C ILE A 427 -17.94 8.95 14.36
N ARG A 428 -17.21 8.73 15.44
CA ARG A 428 -17.72 8.92 16.77
C ARG A 428 -16.82 9.86 17.57
N THR A 429 -17.41 10.83 18.24
CA THR A 429 -16.75 11.61 19.27
C THR A 429 -17.29 11.17 20.61
N GLU A 430 -16.43 10.62 21.46
CA GLU A 430 -16.78 10.22 22.82
C GLU A 430 -16.31 11.26 23.81
N TYR A 431 -17.23 11.76 24.62
CA TYR A 431 -16.91 12.51 25.82
C TYR A 431 -16.86 11.54 26.97
N SER A 432 -15.68 11.36 27.57
CA SER A 432 -15.49 10.42 28.64
C SER A 432 -15.08 11.09 29.92
N GLN A 433 -15.52 10.52 31.05
CA GLN A 433 -15.08 10.92 32.36
C GLN A 433 -14.12 9.86 32.90
N ASN A 434 -13.00 10.31 33.49
CA ASN A 434 -12.08 9.41 34.19
C ASN A 434 -12.77 8.90 35.47
N VAL A 435 -13.01 7.61 35.57
CA VAL A 435 -13.64 6.99 36.75
C VAL A 435 -12.61 6.35 37.69
N GLY A 436 -11.34 6.73 37.59
CA GLY A 436 -10.36 6.55 38.67
C GLY A 436 -9.88 5.13 38.90
N THR A 437 -9.34 4.45 37.87
CA THR A 437 -8.56 3.22 38.05
C THR A 437 -7.15 3.39 37.46
N VAL A 438 -6.20 2.58 37.93
CA VAL A 438 -4.77 2.65 37.59
C VAL A 438 -4.48 2.52 36.07
N PHE A 439 -5.46 2.15 35.23
CA PHE A 439 -5.35 2.06 33.76
C PHE A 439 -6.36 2.93 33.00
N GLY A 440 -6.84 4.02 33.63
CA GLY A 440 -7.66 5.00 32.91
C GLY A 440 -8.90 4.41 32.25
N TYR A 441 -9.72 3.68 33.00
CA TYR A 441 -11.04 3.29 32.50
C TYR A 441 -11.89 4.55 32.34
N TYR A 442 -12.18 4.85 31.08
CA TYR A 442 -13.04 5.96 30.70
C TYR A 442 -14.45 5.44 30.51
N GLN A 443 -15.38 6.01 31.23
CA GLN A 443 -16.79 5.79 30.98
C GLN A 443 -17.27 6.93 30.07
N PRO A 444 -17.75 6.63 28.87
CA PRO A 444 -18.31 7.65 28.02
C PRO A 444 -19.55 8.25 28.66
N THR A 445 -19.58 9.56 28.78
CA THR A 445 -20.69 10.34 29.36
C THR A 445 -21.64 10.86 28.29
N ARG A 446 -21.16 10.98 27.06
CA ARG A 446 -21.90 11.42 25.88
C ARG A 446 -21.19 10.91 24.65
N VAL A 447 -21.92 10.55 23.62
CA VAL A 447 -21.39 10.17 22.31
C VAL A 447 -22.13 10.95 21.23
N VAL A 448 -21.37 11.62 20.37
CA VAL A 448 -21.88 12.18 19.12
C VAL A 448 -21.37 11.27 18.01
N GLU A 449 -22.28 10.63 17.31
CA GLU A 449 -21.97 9.68 16.26
C GLU A 449 -22.53 10.16 14.95
N THR A 450 -21.73 10.11 13.90
CA THR A 450 -22.11 10.49 12.56
C THR A 450 -21.81 9.34 11.60
N GLU A 451 -22.85 8.87 10.93
CA GLU A 451 -22.75 7.84 9.91
C GLU A 451 -22.75 8.49 8.53
N VAL A 452 -21.77 8.13 7.69
CA VAL A 452 -21.60 8.63 6.33
C VAL A 452 -21.58 7.46 5.36
N TRP A 453 -22.50 7.43 4.40
CA TRP A 453 -22.60 6.39 3.38
C TRP A 453 -21.77 6.71 2.15
N SER A 454 -21.45 5.70 1.34
CA SER A 454 -20.68 5.85 0.11
C SER A 454 -21.35 6.77 -0.93
N ASP A 455 -22.67 6.95 -0.85
CA ASP A 455 -23.46 7.88 -1.67
C ASP A 455 -23.41 9.34 -1.19
N GLY A 456 -22.77 9.60 -0.05
CA GLY A 456 -22.66 10.93 0.56
C GLY A 456 -23.81 11.29 1.51
N ARG A 457 -24.74 10.39 1.75
CA ARG A 457 -25.77 10.58 2.78
C ARG A 457 -25.11 10.60 4.16
N LEU A 458 -25.67 11.43 5.08
CA LEU A 458 -25.17 11.63 6.43
C LEU A 458 -26.32 11.57 7.43
N GLU A 459 -26.12 10.83 8.50
CA GLU A 459 -27.01 10.81 9.67
C GLU A 459 -26.18 10.99 10.94
N SER A 460 -26.66 11.82 11.87
CA SER A 460 -25.98 12.08 13.15
C SER A 460 -26.92 11.85 14.31
N ARG A 461 -26.37 11.30 15.40
CA ARG A 461 -27.07 11.11 16.66
C ARG A 461 -26.21 11.51 17.84
N ASP A 462 -26.85 12.07 18.86
CA ASP A 462 -26.25 12.49 20.10
C ASP A 462 -26.95 11.74 21.25
N TYR A 463 -26.20 10.99 22.03
CA TYR A 463 -26.76 10.14 23.06
C TYR A 463 -25.82 9.89 24.24
N VAL A 464 -26.39 9.47 25.35
CA VAL A 464 -25.62 8.93 26.48
C VAL A 464 -25.57 7.42 26.32
N PRO A 465 -24.38 6.81 26.21
CA PRO A 465 -24.29 5.36 26.04
C PRO A 465 -24.74 4.62 27.31
N GLU A 466 -25.59 3.61 27.14
CA GLU A 466 -25.94 2.65 28.15
C GLU A 466 -24.94 1.49 28.12
N GLY A 467 -23.78 1.64 28.81
CA GLY A 467 -22.74 0.60 28.86
C GLY A 467 -21.62 0.75 27.82
N SER A 468 -20.68 -0.18 27.82
CA SER A 468 -19.59 -0.25 26.84
C SER A 468 -20.10 -0.92 25.57
N ARG A 469 -19.96 -0.28 24.40
CA ARG A 469 -20.47 -0.79 23.11
C ARG A 469 -19.42 -1.52 22.26
N TYR A 470 -18.26 -1.81 22.82
CA TYR A 470 -17.12 -2.28 22.03
C TYR A 470 -17.16 -3.74 21.59
N THR A 471 -18.16 -4.53 22.06
CA THR A 471 -18.21 -5.97 21.83
C THR A 471 -19.62 -6.51 21.58
N MET A 472 -20.58 -5.63 21.22
CA MET A 472 -21.98 -6.04 21.05
C MET A 472 -22.16 -6.89 19.80
N LEU A 473 -22.62 -8.15 19.97
CA LEU A 473 -23.00 -9.05 18.90
C LEU A 473 -24.49 -9.37 18.95
N LYS A 474 -25.17 -9.16 17.82
CA LYS A 474 -26.59 -9.56 17.71
C LYS A 474 -26.70 -11.02 17.28
N SER A 475 -27.66 -11.74 17.88
CA SER A 475 -28.02 -13.05 17.40
C SER A 475 -28.54 -13.01 15.95
N PRO A 476 -28.50 -14.11 15.19
CA PRO A 476 -28.94 -14.14 13.80
C PRO A 476 -30.38 -13.64 13.61
N ASP A 477 -31.29 -13.87 14.56
CA ASP A 477 -32.68 -13.36 14.53
C ASP A 477 -32.81 -11.93 15.07
N GLY A 478 -31.71 -11.33 15.57
CA GLY A 478 -31.67 -9.99 16.13
C GLY A 478 -32.39 -9.83 17.49
N GLN A 479 -32.85 -10.91 18.15
CA GLN A 479 -33.58 -10.84 19.38
C GLN A 479 -32.66 -10.67 20.60
N HIS A 480 -31.40 -11.15 20.54
CA HIS A 480 -30.48 -11.13 21.65
C HIS A 480 -29.24 -10.31 21.28
N ILE A 481 -28.70 -9.63 22.30
CA ILE A 481 -27.47 -8.84 22.18
C ILE A 481 -26.46 -9.33 23.22
N ALA A 482 -25.38 -9.93 22.76
CA ALA A 482 -24.27 -10.30 23.61
C ALA A 482 -23.25 -9.13 23.68
N ASP A 483 -22.74 -8.83 24.86
CA ASP A 483 -21.79 -7.78 25.10
C ASP A 483 -20.80 -8.16 26.21
N ALA A 484 -19.61 -7.53 26.23
CA ALA A 484 -18.66 -7.58 27.32
C ALA A 484 -18.72 -6.26 28.10
N THR A 485 -18.91 -6.37 29.40
CA THR A 485 -18.87 -5.19 30.27
C THR A 485 -17.44 -4.66 30.42
N GLY A 486 -17.28 -3.41 30.86
CA GLY A 486 -15.97 -2.81 31.10
C GLY A 486 -15.13 -3.52 32.17
N ASN A 487 -15.74 -4.41 32.98
CA ASN A 487 -15.00 -5.28 33.89
C ASN A 487 -14.74 -6.70 33.33
N GLY A 488 -15.06 -6.93 32.06
CA GLY A 488 -14.83 -8.20 31.39
C GLY A 488 -15.87 -9.30 31.67
N SER A 489 -17.01 -8.98 32.26
CA SER A 489 -18.13 -9.90 32.41
C SER A 489 -18.94 -9.98 31.12
N LEU A 490 -19.45 -11.17 30.79
CA LEU A 490 -20.32 -11.35 29.62
C LEU A 490 -21.77 -11.01 30.01
N THR A 491 -22.43 -10.24 29.18
CA THR A 491 -23.86 -9.92 29.29
C THR A 491 -24.64 -10.39 28.07
N ILE A 492 -25.87 -10.82 28.26
CA ILE A 492 -26.87 -11.02 27.21
C ILE A 492 -28.08 -10.13 27.56
N ASP A 493 -28.49 -9.28 26.62
CA ASP A 493 -29.60 -8.33 26.79
C ASP A 493 -29.43 -7.43 28.05
N GLY A 494 -28.17 -7.08 28.38
CA GLY A 494 -27.85 -6.28 29.55
C GLY A 494 -27.85 -7.06 30.90
N VAL A 495 -28.11 -8.36 30.85
CA VAL A 495 -28.06 -9.23 32.07
C VAL A 495 -26.72 -9.95 32.08
N THR A 496 -25.99 -9.84 33.19
CA THR A 496 -24.71 -10.58 33.36
C THR A 496 -24.99 -12.07 33.43
N VAL A 497 -24.44 -12.82 32.50
CA VAL A 497 -24.54 -14.28 32.39
C VAL A 497 -23.27 -14.99 32.82
N ILE A 498 -22.11 -14.34 32.71
CA ILE A 498 -20.86 -14.83 33.26
C ILE A 498 -20.17 -13.65 33.95
N GLU A 499 -19.96 -13.80 35.26
CA GLU A 499 -19.23 -12.83 36.05
C GLU A 499 -17.72 -13.08 35.95
N THR A 500 -16.94 -12.03 35.83
CA THR A 500 -15.50 -12.14 36.03
C THR A 500 -15.22 -12.17 37.51
N GLY A 501 -14.40 -13.10 37.95
CA GLY A 501 -13.87 -13.10 39.31
C GLY A 501 -12.79 -12.05 39.56
N LEU A 502 -12.96 -10.83 39.02
CA LEU A 502 -12.00 -9.74 39.15
C LEU A 502 -11.84 -9.30 40.61
N ASP A 503 -10.94 -9.94 41.35
CA ASP A 503 -10.39 -9.37 42.55
C ASP A 503 -9.33 -8.33 42.18
N ARG A 504 -9.63 -7.06 42.35
CA ARG A 504 -8.84 -5.89 41.86
C ARG A 504 -7.41 -5.79 42.41
N GLU A 505 -7.04 -6.70 43.31
CA GLU A 505 -5.71 -6.73 43.95
C GLU A 505 -4.70 -7.67 43.29
N ILE A 506 -5.15 -8.59 42.38
CA ILE A 506 -4.26 -9.61 41.76
C ILE A 506 -4.38 -9.57 40.24
N TRP A 507 -3.58 -8.74 39.62
CA TRP A 507 -3.53 -8.49 38.15
C TRP A 507 -3.15 -9.70 37.28
N GLU A 508 -2.61 -10.76 37.81
CA GLU A 508 -2.02 -11.87 37.03
C GLU A 508 -3.02 -12.97 36.64
N TYR A 509 -4.24 -12.99 37.19
CA TYR A 509 -5.15 -14.11 37.08
C TYR A 509 -6.57 -13.75 36.63
N ASP A 510 -6.80 -12.54 36.20
CA ASP A 510 -8.14 -12.08 35.85
C ASP A 510 -8.57 -12.57 34.48
N ARG A 511 -9.62 -13.37 34.44
CA ARG A 511 -10.29 -13.78 33.21
C ARG A 511 -11.28 -12.70 32.80
N TYR A 512 -11.23 -12.25 31.57
CA TYR A 512 -12.30 -11.48 30.96
C TYR A 512 -12.89 -12.24 29.77
N TYR A 513 -14.21 -12.13 29.59
CA TYR A 513 -14.94 -12.86 28.57
C TYR A 513 -15.34 -11.91 27.46
N ARG A 514 -15.27 -12.41 26.22
CA ARG A 514 -15.73 -11.68 25.03
C ARG A 514 -16.67 -12.57 24.22
N PRO A 515 -17.78 -12.01 23.71
CA PRO A 515 -18.53 -12.65 22.66
C PRO A 515 -17.71 -12.60 21.36
N GLU A 516 -17.62 -13.70 20.64
CA GLU A 516 -16.87 -13.80 19.38
C GLU A 516 -17.79 -13.92 18.17
N LEU A 517 -18.74 -14.85 18.20
CA LEU A 517 -19.76 -15.01 17.15
C LEU A 517 -20.93 -15.86 17.63
N TRP A 518 -22.13 -15.64 17.09
CA TRP A 518 -23.27 -16.50 17.29
C TRP A 518 -23.24 -17.67 16.30
N LEU A 519 -23.31 -18.91 16.79
CA LEU A 519 -23.46 -20.10 15.95
C LEU A 519 -24.91 -20.24 15.44
N ASP A 520 -25.85 -19.90 16.31
CA ASP A 520 -27.30 -19.82 16.04
C ASP A 520 -27.94 -18.90 17.09
N ASN A 521 -29.27 -18.95 17.24
CA ASN A 521 -29.99 -18.08 18.17
C ASN A 521 -29.84 -18.49 19.65
N ASP A 522 -29.23 -19.62 19.92
CA ASP A 522 -29.11 -20.19 21.28
C ASP A 522 -27.61 -20.36 21.70
N ARG A 523 -26.71 -20.50 20.74
CA ARG A 523 -25.30 -20.79 21.01
C ARG A 523 -24.39 -19.66 20.56
N LEU A 524 -23.60 -19.17 21.50
CA LEU A 524 -22.64 -18.09 21.31
C LEU A 524 -21.21 -18.59 21.55
N VAL A 525 -20.31 -18.43 20.61
CA VAL A 525 -18.88 -18.64 20.85
C VAL A 525 -18.35 -17.47 21.66
N ILE A 526 -17.66 -17.76 22.73
CA ILE A 526 -17.03 -16.80 23.61
C ILE A 526 -15.55 -17.10 23.74
N SER A 527 -14.73 -16.07 23.91
CA SER A 527 -13.35 -16.23 24.35
C SER A 527 -13.16 -15.82 25.80
N SER A 528 -12.24 -16.49 26.46
CA SER A 528 -11.76 -16.12 27.78
C SER A 528 -10.27 -15.76 27.67
N ASN A 529 -9.94 -14.51 27.90
CA ASN A 529 -8.56 -14.05 27.87
C ASN A 529 -7.98 -13.99 29.29
N TYR A 530 -6.80 -14.57 29.46
CA TYR A 530 -5.92 -14.25 30.59
C TYR A 530 -4.94 -13.15 30.16
N TYR A 531 -4.64 -12.24 31.06
CA TYR A 531 -3.57 -11.27 30.84
C TYR A 531 -2.25 -12.02 30.51
N ARG A 532 -1.77 -11.86 29.25
CA ARG A 532 -0.53 -12.44 28.67
C ARG A 532 -0.58 -13.92 28.20
N TYR A 533 -1.66 -14.67 28.38
CA TYR A 533 -1.73 -16.07 27.96
C TYR A 533 -2.94 -16.38 27.10
N SER A 534 -2.81 -17.39 26.27
CA SER A 534 -3.73 -17.84 25.23
C SER A 534 -5.22 -17.77 25.56
N ASN A 535 -6.02 -17.37 24.57
CA ASN A 535 -7.47 -17.38 24.63
C ASN A 535 -8.02 -18.80 24.75
N ASP A 536 -8.86 -19.04 25.77
CA ASP A 536 -9.73 -20.22 25.79
C ASP A 536 -11.04 -19.86 25.07
N TYR A 537 -11.54 -20.77 24.25
CA TYR A 537 -12.82 -20.59 23.57
C TYR A 537 -13.85 -21.56 24.12
N GLY A 538 -15.10 -21.08 24.25
CA GLY A 538 -16.22 -21.88 24.73
C GLY A 538 -17.50 -21.56 23.97
N ILE A 539 -18.47 -22.46 24.08
CA ILE A 539 -19.83 -22.23 23.60
C ILE A 539 -20.69 -21.95 24.82
N PHE A 540 -21.19 -20.72 24.91
CA PHE A 540 -22.26 -20.38 25.85
C PHE A 540 -23.60 -20.74 25.25
N THR A 541 -24.41 -21.54 25.96
CA THR A 541 -25.77 -21.93 25.53
C THR A 541 -26.77 -21.10 26.31
N LEU A 542 -27.53 -20.23 25.63
CA LEU A 542 -28.44 -19.28 26.25
C LEU A 542 -29.58 -20.01 27.01
N SER A 543 -30.13 -21.06 26.42
CA SER A 543 -31.25 -21.82 27.00
C SER A 543 -30.89 -22.54 28.30
N THR A 544 -29.63 -22.90 28.51
CA THR A 544 -29.16 -23.59 29.74
C THR A 544 -28.39 -22.69 30.67
N GLY A 545 -27.80 -21.58 30.15
CA GLY A 545 -26.88 -20.71 30.89
C GLY A 545 -25.50 -21.35 31.13
N GLU A 546 -25.16 -22.43 30.46
CA GLU A 546 -23.92 -23.16 30.65
C GLU A 546 -22.89 -22.84 29.58
N VAL A 547 -21.59 -22.89 29.95
CA VAL A 547 -20.46 -22.79 29.01
C VAL A 547 -19.83 -24.15 28.85
N THR A 548 -19.71 -24.61 27.61
CA THR A 548 -18.89 -25.77 27.27
C THR A 548 -17.59 -25.27 26.63
N TRP A 549 -16.50 -25.48 27.36
CA TRP A 549 -15.18 -25.02 26.84
C TRP A 549 -14.71 -25.91 25.70
N MET A 550 -14.25 -25.31 24.64
CA MET A 550 -13.67 -25.97 23.49
C MET A 550 -12.15 -25.81 23.53
N ASN A 551 -11.46 -26.91 23.31
CA ASN A 551 -10.02 -26.82 23.05
C ASN A 551 -9.78 -26.73 21.54
N LEU A 552 -10.02 -25.57 20.97
CA LEU A 552 -9.84 -25.32 19.53
C LEU A 552 -8.35 -25.19 19.14
N GLY A 553 -7.48 -26.00 19.76
CA GLY A 553 -6.10 -26.08 19.37
C GLY A 553 -5.16 -25.13 20.10
N LYS A 554 -5.05 -25.30 21.41
CA LYS A 554 -3.81 -24.89 22.11
C LYS A 554 -2.63 -25.74 21.64
N MET A 555 -2.71 -26.26 20.41
CA MET A 555 -1.67 -27.07 19.82
C MET A 555 -0.41 -26.23 19.71
N ASN A 556 0.57 -26.58 20.49
CA ASN A 556 1.91 -26.00 20.47
C ASN A 556 2.03 -24.51 20.84
N GLY A 557 1.17 -23.99 21.74
CA GLY A 557 1.47 -22.74 22.44
C GLY A 557 1.19 -21.42 21.72
N ASN A 558 0.70 -21.43 20.48
CA ASN A 558 0.45 -20.21 19.72
C ASN A 558 -1.04 -19.98 19.47
N GLY A 559 -1.45 -18.72 19.62
CA GLY A 559 -2.82 -18.31 19.70
C GLY A 559 -3.68 -18.72 18.49
N LEU A 560 -4.91 -19.06 18.78
CA LEU A 560 -5.98 -19.13 17.79
C LEU A 560 -6.30 -17.75 17.27
N SER A 561 -6.61 -17.66 16.00
CA SER A 561 -7.14 -16.46 15.43
C SER A 561 -8.21 -16.75 14.37
N GLY A 562 -8.94 -15.71 14.02
CA GLY A 562 -9.85 -15.76 12.89
C GLY A 562 -10.97 -16.79 13.01
N ILE A 563 -11.55 -16.96 14.20
CA ILE A 563 -12.74 -17.81 14.36
C ILE A 563 -13.87 -17.24 13.52
N ARG A 564 -14.49 -18.10 12.70
CA ARG A 564 -15.60 -17.72 11.82
C ARG A 564 -16.55 -18.88 11.54
N LEU A 565 -17.77 -18.54 11.20
CA LEU A 565 -18.77 -19.49 10.74
C LEU A 565 -18.93 -19.36 9.22
N LEU A 566 -18.76 -20.45 8.50
CA LEU A 566 -18.93 -20.50 7.05
C LEU A 566 -19.60 -21.83 6.67
N ASP A 567 -20.69 -21.76 5.92
CA ASP A 567 -21.45 -22.93 5.43
C ASP A 567 -21.73 -24.00 6.51
N GLY A 568 -22.12 -23.56 7.72
CA GLY A 568 -22.45 -24.45 8.84
C GLY A 568 -21.26 -25.14 9.49
N LYS A 569 -20.04 -24.69 9.20
CA LYS A 569 -18.80 -25.13 9.84
C LYS A 569 -18.15 -23.99 10.60
N LEU A 570 -17.60 -24.26 11.77
CA LEU A 570 -16.74 -23.38 12.50
C LEU A 570 -15.30 -23.55 11.98
N PHE A 571 -14.68 -22.45 11.62
CA PHE A 571 -13.28 -22.40 11.15
C PHE A 571 -12.42 -21.60 12.08
N TRP A 572 -11.15 -21.97 12.20
CA TRP A 572 -10.12 -21.20 12.90
C TRP A 572 -8.73 -21.46 12.34
N THR A 573 -7.81 -20.55 12.58
CA THR A 573 -6.40 -20.67 12.16
C THR A 573 -5.49 -20.86 13.35
N VAL A 574 -4.53 -21.76 13.24
CA VAL A 574 -3.39 -21.91 14.16
C VAL A 574 -2.15 -21.43 13.46
N MET A 575 -1.50 -20.38 14.02
CA MET A 575 -0.43 -19.66 13.32
C MET A 575 0.88 -20.42 13.19
N ASN A 576 1.30 -21.10 14.24
CA ASN A 576 2.60 -21.73 14.31
C ASN A 576 2.46 -23.13 14.91
N GLU A 577 2.00 -24.06 14.12
CA GLU A 577 2.00 -25.45 14.49
C GLU A 577 3.40 -26.02 14.21
N ASN A 578 4.08 -26.45 15.24
CA ASN A 578 5.49 -26.84 15.16
C ASN A 578 5.64 -28.35 15.03
N PHE A 579 6.55 -28.74 14.14
CA PHE A 579 6.94 -30.12 13.90
C PHE A 579 8.46 -30.27 14.01
N PHE A 580 8.91 -31.31 14.65
CA PHE A 580 10.31 -31.71 14.56
C PHE A 580 10.53 -32.48 13.27
N THR A 581 11.48 -32.02 12.46
CA THR A 581 11.78 -32.59 11.14
C THR A 581 13.28 -32.87 10.98
N ASP A 582 13.64 -33.46 9.86
CA ASP A 582 15.05 -33.72 9.52
C ASP A 582 15.73 -32.56 8.78
N ASP A 583 15.02 -31.43 8.64
CA ASP A 583 15.54 -30.22 8.01
C ASP A 583 16.74 -29.64 8.80
N GLU A 584 17.55 -28.83 8.14
CA GLU A 584 18.74 -28.19 8.73
C GLU A 584 18.44 -27.42 10.02
N SER A 585 17.23 -26.87 10.13
CA SER A 585 16.72 -26.15 11.31
C SER A 585 16.28 -27.09 12.45
N GLY A 586 16.05 -28.38 12.17
CA GLY A 586 15.53 -29.36 13.11
C GLY A 586 14.04 -29.20 13.45
N SER A 587 13.37 -28.16 13.01
CA SER A 587 11.94 -27.93 13.20
C SER A 587 11.35 -27.08 12.11
N VAL A 588 10.08 -27.31 11.79
CA VAL A 588 9.29 -26.55 10.84
C VAL A 588 8.03 -26.06 11.55
N SER A 589 7.68 -24.80 11.32
CA SER A 589 6.40 -24.24 11.73
C SER A 589 5.47 -24.15 10.53
N GLU A 590 4.27 -24.68 10.67
CA GLU A 590 3.21 -24.56 9.67
C GLU A 590 2.05 -23.74 10.22
N MET A 591 1.41 -23.00 9.35
CA MET A 591 0.09 -22.43 9.62
C MET A 591 -0.96 -23.44 9.17
N ALA A 592 -1.93 -23.72 10.02
CA ALA A 592 -2.99 -24.66 9.73
C ALA A 592 -4.36 -24.02 9.88
N PHE A 593 -5.23 -24.34 8.95
CA PHE A 593 -6.64 -24.01 8.95
C PHE A 593 -7.45 -25.23 9.40
N TYR A 594 -8.25 -25.06 10.44
CA TYR A 594 -9.08 -26.11 10.99
C TYR A 594 -10.54 -25.85 10.74
N SER A 595 -11.32 -26.91 10.53
CA SER A 595 -12.76 -26.81 10.38
C SER A 595 -13.48 -27.91 11.14
N LEU A 596 -14.64 -27.57 11.71
CA LEU A 596 -15.52 -28.51 12.41
C LEU A 596 -16.98 -28.17 12.12
N PRO A 597 -17.83 -29.12 11.67
CA PRO A 597 -19.27 -28.90 11.55
C PRO A 597 -19.90 -28.43 12.87
N VAL A 598 -20.81 -27.48 12.80
CA VAL A 598 -21.47 -26.91 14.01
C VAL A 598 -22.23 -27.96 14.79
N GLU A 599 -22.77 -28.97 14.12
CA GLU A 599 -23.45 -30.09 14.76
C GLU A 599 -22.52 -31.05 15.54
N GLU A 600 -21.22 -31.05 15.20
CA GLU A 600 -20.22 -31.86 15.89
C GLU A 600 -19.55 -31.14 17.06
N LEU A 601 -19.82 -29.83 17.21
CA LEU A 601 -19.25 -29.03 18.30
C LEU A 601 -19.83 -29.50 19.66
N PRO A 602 -19.03 -29.49 20.73
CA PRO A 602 -17.60 -29.15 20.79
C PRO A 602 -16.66 -30.37 20.64
N TYR A 603 -17.15 -31.57 20.40
CA TYR A 603 -16.41 -32.83 20.58
C TYR A 603 -16.00 -33.53 19.28
N GLY A 604 -16.37 -32.97 18.13
CA GLY A 604 -15.97 -33.52 16.83
C GLY A 604 -14.47 -33.49 16.63
N THR A 605 -13.99 -34.24 15.64
CA THR A 605 -12.59 -34.21 15.23
C THR A 605 -12.41 -33.19 14.10
N PRO A 606 -11.67 -32.09 14.33
CA PRO A 606 -11.47 -31.08 13.31
C PRO A 606 -10.73 -31.62 12.08
N THR A 607 -11.13 -31.14 10.91
CA THR A 607 -10.35 -31.34 9.67
C THR A 607 -9.26 -30.29 9.63
N ARG A 608 -8.00 -30.73 9.43
CA ARG A 608 -6.83 -29.86 9.32
C ARG A 608 -6.40 -29.72 7.86
N MET A 609 -6.04 -28.49 7.46
CA MET A 609 -5.50 -28.15 6.16
C MET A 609 -4.33 -27.19 6.33
N ALA A 610 -3.19 -27.44 5.66
CA ALA A 610 -2.11 -26.46 5.65
C ALA A 610 -2.51 -25.20 4.88
N THR A 611 -2.11 -24.03 5.38
CA THR A 611 -2.43 -22.74 4.76
C THR A 611 -1.31 -21.75 4.98
N LYS A 612 -1.23 -20.72 4.14
CA LYS A 612 -0.42 -19.51 4.39
C LYS A 612 -1.29 -18.35 4.91
N LEU A 613 -2.60 -18.54 4.94
CA LEU A 613 -3.55 -17.50 5.24
C LEU A 613 -3.88 -17.46 6.74
N TYR A 614 -3.49 -16.37 7.39
CA TYR A 614 -3.73 -16.17 8.82
C TYR A 614 -5.17 -15.76 9.11
N TYR A 615 -5.66 -14.78 8.38
CA TYR A 615 -7.06 -14.39 8.38
C TYR A 615 -7.39 -13.88 6.97
N GLY A 616 -8.66 -13.84 6.64
CA GLY A 616 -9.05 -13.36 5.32
C GLY A 616 -10.50 -12.94 5.27
N MET A 617 -10.83 -12.16 4.27
CA MET A 617 -12.19 -11.80 3.92
C MET A 617 -12.82 -12.97 3.18
N GLU A 618 -14.03 -13.34 3.56
CA GLU A 618 -14.82 -14.32 2.80
C GLU A 618 -15.41 -13.66 1.55
N HIS A 619 -15.26 -14.31 0.42
CA HIS A 619 -15.93 -13.95 -0.81
C HIS A 619 -16.14 -15.20 -1.69
N ASN A 620 -17.41 -15.50 -2.01
CA ASN A 620 -17.81 -16.66 -2.81
C ASN A 620 -17.30 -18.00 -2.26
N GLY A 621 -17.37 -18.20 -0.95
CA GLY A 621 -16.93 -19.43 -0.27
C GLY A 621 -15.41 -19.57 -0.12
N ARG A 622 -14.64 -18.61 -0.57
CA ARG A 622 -13.18 -18.57 -0.46
C ARG A 622 -12.73 -17.47 0.49
N LEU A 623 -11.58 -17.67 1.08
CA LEU A 623 -10.95 -16.71 1.97
C LEU A 623 -9.82 -16.00 1.22
N TRP A 624 -9.78 -14.67 1.34
CA TRP A 624 -8.83 -13.80 0.66
C TRP A 624 -8.12 -12.91 1.66
N THR A 625 -6.83 -12.72 1.48
CA THR A 625 -6.05 -11.70 2.19
C THR A 625 -4.99 -11.12 1.26
N ALA A 626 -4.37 -10.04 1.70
CA ALA A 626 -3.15 -9.55 1.08
C ALA A 626 -2.19 -9.16 2.19
N GLU A 627 -0.92 -9.42 1.97
CA GLU A 627 0.12 -9.17 2.95
C GLU A 627 1.38 -8.61 2.30
N THR A 628 2.28 -8.12 3.12
CA THR A 628 3.60 -7.71 2.69
C THR A 628 4.42 -8.94 2.31
N ASN A 629 5.06 -8.88 1.15
CA ASN A 629 6.04 -9.89 0.80
C ASN A 629 7.37 -9.60 1.50
N TYR A 630 7.65 -10.30 2.61
CA TYR A 630 8.88 -10.09 3.39
C TYR A 630 10.15 -10.58 2.68
N THR A 631 10.01 -11.37 1.63
CA THR A 631 11.16 -11.91 0.85
C THR A 631 11.49 -11.04 -0.35
N ALA A 632 10.55 -10.22 -0.80
CA ALA A 632 10.72 -9.29 -1.92
C ALA A 632 10.27 -7.89 -1.50
N THR A 633 11.23 -7.01 -1.26
CA THR A 633 10.95 -5.63 -0.85
C THR A 633 10.10 -4.92 -1.91
N GLY A 634 9.06 -4.23 -1.47
CA GLY A 634 8.18 -3.49 -2.39
C GLY A 634 7.10 -4.31 -3.08
N HIS A 635 6.94 -5.59 -2.72
CA HIS A 635 5.89 -6.45 -3.24
C HIS A 635 4.75 -6.62 -2.23
N LEU A 636 3.55 -6.77 -2.75
CA LEU A 636 2.37 -7.24 -2.02
C LEU A 636 1.97 -8.61 -2.56
N THR A 637 1.60 -9.51 -1.67
CA THR A 637 1.14 -10.84 -2.05
C THR A 637 -0.34 -10.97 -1.72
N VAL A 638 -1.16 -11.24 -2.74
CA VAL A 638 -2.55 -11.67 -2.55
C VAL A 638 -2.56 -13.16 -2.32
N LEU A 639 -3.18 -13.58 -1.24
CA LEU A 639 -3.36 -14.98 -0.87
C LEU A 639 -4.85 -15.34 -0.93
N ALA A 640 -5.14 -16.49 -1.49
CA ALA A 640 -6.48 -17.06 -1.50
C ALA A 640 -6.45 -18.49 -0.97
N PHE A 641 -7.52 -18.90 -0.28
CA PHE A 641 -7.67 -20.23 0.27
C PHE A 641 -9.11 -20.72 0.08
N ASP A 642 -9.24 -21.92 -0.43
CA ASP A 642 -10.53 -22.61 -0.59
C ASP A 642 -10.69 -23.61 0.57
N PRO A 643 -11.56 -23.32 1.55
CA PRO A 643 -11.73 -24.18 2.72
C PRO A 643 -12.46 -25.49 2.41
N GLU A 644 -13.06 -25.68 1.24
CA GLU A 644 -13.68 -26.92 0.83
C GLU A 644 -12.64 -27.89 0.24
N SER A 645 -11.82 -27.44 -0.68
CA SER A 645 -10.77 -28.26 -1.32
C SER A 645 -9.45 -28.30 -0.52
N GLY A 646 -9.18 -27.30 0.31
CA GLY A 646 -7.91 -27.08 1.00
C GLY A 646 -6.81 -26.55 0.07
N GLU A 647 -7.16 -26.04 -1.11
CA GLU A 647 -6.23 -25.44 -2.06
C GLU A 647 -5.99 -23.97 -1.74
N SER A 648 -4.78 -23.53 -1.98
CA SER A 648 -4.35 -22.12 -1.87
C SER A 648 -3.88 -21.61 -3.21
N ALA A 649 -4.02 -20.31 -3.42
CA ALA A 649 -3.47 -19.61 -4.56
C ALA A 649 -2.74 -18.35 -4.10
N GLU A 650 -1.71 -17.94 -4.85
CA GLU A 650 -0.86 -16.81 -4.52
C GLU A 650 -0.63 -15.96 -5.77
N LEU A 651 -0.72 -14.64 -5.62
CA LEU A 651 -0.43 -13.67 -6.65
C LEU A 651 0.53 -12.63 -6.08
N ASP A 652 1.71 -12.55 -6.64
CA ASP A 652 2.71 -11.55 -6.30
C ASP A 652 2.52 -10.29 -7.14
N ILE A 653 2.51 -9.13 -6.50
CA ILE A 653 2.29 -7.82 -7.12
C ILE A 653 3.49 -6.93 -6.80
N PRO A 654 4.41 -6.70 -7.74
CA PRO A 654 5.62 -5.90 -7.54
C PRO A 654 5.28 -4.39 -7.59
N VAL A 655 4.53 -3.91 -6.61
CA VAL A 655 3.95 -2.56 -6.59
C VAL A 655 5.03 -1.49 -6.70
N ALA A 656 6.13 -1.64 -5.98
CA ALA A 656 7.21 -0.66 -5.99
C ALA A 656 7.92 -0.57 -7.33
N GLU A 657 8.13 -1.72 -8.01
CA GLU A 657 8.73 -1.75 -9.34
C GLU A 657 7.89 -0.98 -10.35
N TRP A 658 6.57 -1.12 -10.24
CA TRP A 658 5.62 -0.50 -11.16
C TRP A 658 5.37 0.99 -10.88
N LEU A 659 5.51 1.45 -9.61
CA LEU A 659 5.25 2.84 -9.26
C LEU A 659 6.46 3.76 -9.40
N ASP A 660 7.65 3.36 -8.92
CA ASP A 660 8.77 4.27 -8.80
C ASP A 660 10.16 3.67 -9.12
N GLY A 661 10.22 2.38 -9.47
CA GLY A 661 11.50 1.68 -9.46
C GLY A 661 11.98 1.39 -8.03
N VAL A 662 12.51 0.22 -7.85
CA VAL A 662 12.69 -0.56 -6.62
C VAL A 662 13.43 0.12 -5.45
N GLU A 663 14.18 1.18 -5.67
CA GLU A 663 15.27 1.51 -4.75
C GLU A 663 14.91 2.40 -3.57
N GLN A 664 13.70 2.96 -3.49
CA GLN A 664 13.38 3.95 -2.46
C GLN A 664 12.28 3.55 -1.47
N SER A 665 11.51 2.52 -1.72
CA SER A 665 10.52 2.08 -0.74
C SER A 665 11.13 1.10 0.26
N ARG A 666 11.10 1.47 1.53
CA ARG A 666 11.61 0.64 2.63
C ARG A 666 10.76 -0.61 2.84
N SER A 667 9.46 -0.46 2.77
CA SER A 667 8.52 -1.56 2.89
C SER A 667 7.11 -1.14 2.48
N TRP A 668 6.30 -2.13 2.14
CA TRP A 668 4.87 -1.98 1.94
C TRP A 668 4.12 -2.83 2.97
N THR A 669 3.02 -2.31 3.51
CA THR A 669 2.12 -3.09 4.35
C THR A 669 0.72 -3.07 3.76
N CYS A 670 0.01 -4.20 3.80
CA CYS A 670 -1.40 -4.24 3.46
C CYS A 670 -2.24 -4.11 4.74
N ASN A 671 -3.13 -3.11 4.76
CA ASN A 671 -3.91 -2.76 5.95
C ASN A 671 -5.39 -3.18 5.85
N ALA A 672 -5.92 -3.29 4.65
CA ALA A 672 -7.31 -3.70 4.40
C ALA A 672 -7.47 -4.21 2.97
N ILE A 673 -8.44 -5.11 2.80
CA ILE A 673 -8.87 -5.61 1.49
C ILE A 673 -10.39 -5.58 1.37
N LYS A 674 -10.90 -5.41 0.14
CA LYS A 674 -12.31 -5.57 -0.21
C LYS A 674 -12.43 -6.21 -1.57
N MET A 675 -13.39 -7.11 -1.72
CA MET A 675 -13.78 -7.60 -3.05
C MET A 675 -14.93 -6.76 -3.58
N THR A 676 -14.76 -6.20 -4.77
CA THR A 676 -15.74 -5.34 -5.44
C THR A 676 -16.12 -5.93 -6.80
N ALA A 677 -17.10 -5.32 -7.48
CA ALA A 677 -17.47 -5.72 -8.83
C ALA A 677 -16.31 -5.54 -9.87
N GLN A 678 -15.32 -4.72 -9.59
CA GLN A 678 -14.19 -4.45 -10.48
C GLN A 678 -12.98 -5.36 -10.20
N GLY A 679 -12.87 -5.88 -8.98
CA GLY A 679 -11.74 -6.68 -8.52
C GLY A 679 -11.51 -6.53 -7.01
N MET A 680 -10.35 -6.96 -6.57
CA MET A 680 -9.92 -6.76 -5.18
C MET A 680 -9.29 -5.37 -5.01
N VAL A 681 -9.82 -4.62 -4.07
CA VAL A 681 -9.26 -3.33 -3.65
C VAL A 681 -8.44 -3.55 -2.39
N LEU A 682 -7.21 -3.10 -2.42
CA LEU A 682 -6.26 -3.15 -1.31
C LEU A 682 -6.01 -1.73 -0.80
N ARG A 683 -5.94 -1.55 0.51
CA ARG A 683 -5.31 -0.39 1.11
C ARG A 683 -3.93 -0.81 1.59
N GLY A 684 -2.89 -0.24 1.02
CA GLY A 684 -1.51 -0.45 1.41
C GLY A 684 -0.87 0.83 1.92
N THR A 685 0.14 0.71 2.77
CA THR A 685 0.97 1.84 3.20
C THR A 685 2.40 1.60 2.75
N GLN A 686 2.94 2.55 2.01
CA GLN A 686 4.33 2.60 1.57
C GLN A 686 5.15 3.38 2.58
N TYR A 687 6.24 2.81 3.07
CA TYR A 687 7.20 3.45 3.95
C TYR A 687 8.49 3.73 3.20
N MET A 688 8.90 4.98 3.16
CA MET A 688 10.17 5.39 2.58
C MET A 688 11.30 5.28 3.62
N GLU A 689 12.54 5.14 3.14
CA GLU A 689 13.71 5.20 4.01
C GLU A 689 13.80 6.59 4.65
N ASN A 690 13.81 6.69 5.95
CA ASN A 690 13.78 7.93 6.74
C ASN A 690 12.41 8.59 6.94
N ASP A 691 11.31 7.97 6.50
CA ASP A 691 9.98 8.47 6.79
C ASP A 691 9.35 7.69 7.96
N ASN A 692 8.89 8.40 8.98
CA ASN A 692 8.16 7.80 10.10
C ASN A 692 6.66 7.66 9.78
N TYR A 693 6.19 8.28 8.71
CA TYR A 693 4.80 8.30 8.29
C TYR A 693 4.73 7.75 6.86
N GLY A 694 4.15 6.58 6.71
CA GLY A 694 3.98 6.01 5.38
C GLY A 694 2.91 6.73 4.55
N THR A 695 3.01 6.64 3.24
CA THR A 695 1.97 7.10 2.30
C THR A 695 0.94 6.01 2.09
N ASP A 696 -0.33 6.32 2.28
CA ASP A 696 -1.44 5.39 2.04
C ASP A 696 -1.82 5.33 0.55
N TRP A 697 -1.96 4.12 0.05
CA TRP A 697 -2.31 3.80 -1.33
C TRP A 697 -3.58 2.96 -1.41
N ILE A 698 -4.34 3.17 -2.46
CA ILE A 698 -5.44 2.32 -2.89
C ILE A 698 -4.99 1.60 -4.16
N ILE A 699 -5.03 0.27 -4.14
CA ILE A 699 -4.60 -0.58 -5.26
C ILE A 699 -5.79 -1.44 -5.67
N LEU A 700 -6.16 -1.39 -6.94
CA LEU A 700 -7.18 -2.27 -7.51
C LEU A 700 -6.52 -3.37 -8.32
N VAL A 701 -6.73 -4.62 -7.90
CA VAL A 701 -6.32 -5.83 -8.61
C VAL A 701 -7.53 -6.37 -9.37
N PRO A 702 -7.54 -6.37 -10.71
CA PRO A 702 -8.71 -6.75 -11.48
C PRO A 702 -9.03 -8.24 -11.35
N HIS A 703 -10.32 -8.61 -11.49
CA HIS A 703 -10.77 -10.00 -11.45
C HIS A 703 -10.02 -10.91 -12.40
N ALA A 704 -9.65 -10.41 -13.59
CA ALA A 704 -8.92 -11.18 -14.59
C ALA A 704 -7.59 -11.75 -14.06
N LEU A 705 -6.91 -11.07 -13.15
CA LEU A 705 -5.70 -11.60 -12.51
C LEU A 705 -6.05 -12.61 -11.42
N LEU A 706 -7.05 -12.31 -10.59
CA LEU A 706 -7.48 -13.18 -9.50
C LEU A 706 -8.04 -14.52 -10.01
N ASP A 707 -8.80 -14.49 -11.12
CA ASP A 707 -9.38 -15.68 -11.74
C ASP A 707 -8.34 -16.59 -12.41
N ASN A 708 -7.18 -16.03 -12.77
CA ASN A 708 -6.07 -16.76 -13.38
C ASN A 708 -5.02 -17.25 -12.36
N MET A 709 -5.24 -17.07 -11.06
CA MET A 709 -4.33 -17.60 -10.03
C MET A 709 -4.26 -19.13 -10.10
N GLU A 710 -3.07 -19.68 -9.93
CA GLU A 710 -2.86 -21.13 -9.90
C GLU A 710 -3.18 -21.69 -8.52
N TRP A 711 -4.17 -22.60 -8.45
CA TRP A 711 -4.60 -23.23 -7.21
C TRP A 711 -3.84 -24.51 -6.97
N GLN A 712 -3.32 -24.69 -5.75
CA GLN A 712 -2.61 -25.89 -5.35
C GLN A 712 -2.80 -26.17 -3.86
N ARG A 713 -2.83 -27.45 -3.50
CA ARG A 713 -2.81 -27.84 -2.12
C ARG A 713 -1.39 -27.65 -1.57
N LEU A 714 -1.27 -26.93 -0.46
CA LEU A 714 0.02 -26.77 0.19
C LEU A 714 0.43 -28.09 0.86
N PRO A 715 1.69 -28.53 0.64
CA PRO A 715 2.19 -29.71 1.32
C PRO A 715 2.26 -29.45 2.84
N SER A 716 1.90 -30.45 3.61
CA SER A 716 2.07 -30.45 5.07
C SER A 716 3.12 -31.48 5.48
N VAL A 717 3.81 -31.21 6.59
CA VAL A 717 4.68 -32.21 7.23
C VAL A 717 3.91 -33.50 7.47
N LEU A 718 2.63 -33.41 7.84
CA LEU A 718 1.80 -34.60 8.09
C LEU A 718 1.45 -35.41 6.84
N ASP A 719 1.48 -34.82 5.63
CA ASP A 719 1.22 -35.55 4.38
C ASP A 719 2.33 -36.59 4.07
N SER A 720 3.55 -36.33 4.54
CA SER A 720 4.70 -37.21 4.37
C SER A 720 5.05 -38.04 5.62
N ALA A 721 4.36 -37.74 6.73
CA ALA A 721 4.63 -38.39 8.02
C ALA A 721 4.06 -39.82 8.08
N GLU A 722 4.79 -40.73 8.68
CA GLU A 722 4.37 -42.12 8.91
C GLU A 722 3.50 -42.22 10.18
N GLU A 723 2.29 -42.74 10.05
CA GLU A 723 1.47 -43.06 11.24
C GLU A 723 2.07 -44.18 12.04
N MET A 724 2.35 -43.94 13.32
CA MET A 724 3.04 -44.87 14.21
C MET A 724 2.07 -45.57 15.15
N PRO A 725 2.28 -46.86 15.47
CA PRO A 725 1.53 -47.48 16.54
C PRO A 725 1.80 -46.82 17.91
N LEU A 726 0.77 -46.60 18.69
CA LEU A 726 0.92 -46.00 20.04
C LEU A 726 1.80 -46.80 20.97
N THR A 727 1.95 -48.14 20.72
CA THR A 727 2.90 -48.99 21.47
C THR A 727 4.35 -48.58 21.25
N GLU A 728 4.71 -48.10 20.07
CA GLU A 728 6.06 -47.57 19.82
C GLU A 728 6.29 -46.26 20.53
N ILE A 729 5.26 -45.43 20.65
CA ILE A 729 5.31 -44.18 21.44
C ILE A 729 5.57 -44.50 22.92
N GLU A 730 4.91 -45.55 23.45
CA GLU A 730 5.15 -45.99 24.80
C GLU A 730 6.59 -46.50 25.01
N GLU A 731 7.11 -47.29 24.07
CA GLU A 731 8.49 -47.76 24.09
C GLU A 731 9.54 -46.64 24.06
N VAL A 732 9.26 -45.55 23.31
CA VAL A 732 10.23 -44.47 23.12
C VAL A 732 10.10 -43.40 24.22
N PHE A 733 8.89 -43.04 24.60
CA PHE A 733 8.58 -41.90 25.47
C PHE A 733 7.92 -42.29 26.80
N GLY A 734 7.57 -43.56 27.02
CA GLY A 734 6.95 -44.00 28.27
C GLY A 734 7.80 -43.63 29.47
N GLY A 735 7.14 -43.17 30.55
CA GLY A 735 7.80 -42.76 31.78
C GLY A 735 7.65 -41.30 32.11
N GLN A 736 8.43 -40.83 33.06
CA GLN A 736 8.42 -39.45 33.54
C GLN A 736 9.62 -38.67 33.04
N TRP A 737 9.36 -37.50 32.49
CA TRP A 737 10.34 -36.58 31.94
C TRP A 737 10.22 -35.21 32.63
N ARG A 738 11.34 -34.61 33.04
CA ARG A 738 11.35 -33.36 33.80
C ARG A 738 12.29 -32.32 33.20
N ASP A 739 11.85 -31.06 33.16
CA ASP A 739 12.69 -29.90 32.89
C ASP A 739 13.51 -29.60 34.18
N LEU A 740 14.80 -29.79 34.11
CA LEU A 740 15.73 -29.53 35.23
C LEU A 740 16.24 -28.09 35.27
N SER A 741 15.82 -27.25 34.35
CA SER A 741 16.24 -25.83 34.27
C SER A 741 15.56 -24.95 35.34
N TYR A 742 14.50 -25.46 36.01
CA TYR A 742 13.70 -24.73 36.97
C TYR A 742 13.52 -25.57 38.26
N ASP A 743 13.54 -24.91 39.43
CA ASP A 743 13.39 -25.56 40.72
C ASP A 743 12.06 -26.31 40.90
N GLU A 744 10.99 -25.79 40.29
CA GLU A 744 9.65 -26.41 40.25
C GLU A 744 9.36 -27.05 38.86
N GLY A 745 10.36 -27.69 38.29
CA GLY A 745 10.40 -28.07 36.88
C GLY A 745 9.16 -28.75 36.34
N TYR A 746 8.78 -28.33 35.09
CA TYR A 746 7.68 -28.95 34.34
C TYR A 746 7.95 -30.43 34.10
N THR A 747 6.90 -31.25 34.31
CA THR A 747 6.97 -32.70 34.15
C THR A 747 6.01 -33.16 33.05
N LEU A 748 6.51 -33.93 32.08
CA LEU A 748 5.69 -34.70 31.15
C LEU A 748 5.72 -36.15 31.58
N THR A 749 4.55 -36.76 31.77
CA THR A 749 4.42 -38.18 32.07
C THR A 749 3.64 -38.86 30.96
N ILE A 750 4.19 -39.91 30.35
CA ILE A 750 3.49 -40.76 29.38
C ILE A 750 3.37 -42.14 29.98
N TYR A 751 2.15 -42.61 30.17
CA TYR A 751 1.84 -43.83 30.90
C TYR A 751 0.61 -44.55 30.34
N ARG A 752 0.48 -45.84 30.65
CA ARG A 752 -0.62 -46.70 30.25
C ARG A 752 -1.62 -46.84 31.41
N GLU A 753 -2.88 -46.71 31.11
CA GLU A 753 -3.96 -47.02 32.01
C GLU A 753 -5.01 -47.88 31.27
N GLY A 754 -5.14 -49.17 31.67
CA GLY A 754 -5.88 -50.18 30.92
C GLY A 754 -5.31 -50.39 29.52
N ASP A 755 -6.17 -50.30 28.51
CA ASP A 755 -5.76 -50.45 27.10
C ASP A 755 -5.35 -49.13 26.44
N ALA A 756 -5.47 -48.00 27.14
CA ALA A 756 -5.21 -46.66 26.59
C ALA A 756 -3.85 -46.09 27.11
N LEU A 757 -3.24 -45.29 26.26
CA LEU A 757 -2.03 -44.54 26.59
C LEU A 757 -2.39 -43.09 26.84
N TYR A 758 -1.83 -42.50 27.88
CA TYR A 758 -2.10 -41.12 28.32
C TYR A 758 -0.80 -40.34 28.42
N CYS A 759 -0.90 -39.03 28.21
CA CYS A 759 0.09 -38.07 28.63
C CYS A 759 -0.51 -37.11 29.68
N ARG A 760 0.36 -36.71 30.62
CA ARG A 760 0.03 -35.66 31.60
C ARG A 760 1.17 -34.65 31.64
N TRP A 761 0.86 -33.40 31.41
CA TRP A 761 1.81 -32.31 31.45
C TRP A 761 1.65 -31.53 32.76
N ALA A 762 2.69 -31.53 33.58
CA ALA A 762 2.66 -30.92 34.93
C ALA A 762 1.45 -31.36 35.74
N ASP A 763 0.64 -30.41 36.23
CA ASP A 763 -0.56 -30.65 37.05
C ASP A 763 -1.83 -30.68 36.18
N MET A 764 -1.70 -30.66 34.85
CA MET A 764 -2.87 -30.73 33.96
C MET A 764 -3.57 -32.07 34.02
N GLU A 765 -4.85 -32.08 33.69
CA GLU A 765 -5.61 -33.29 33.52
C GLU A 765 -4.98 -34.20 32.45
N PRO A 766 -4.97 -35.54 32.70
CA PRO A 766 -4.48 -36.51 31.75
C PRO A 766 -5.21 -36.41 30.39
N GLN A 767 -4.43 -36.51 29.31
CA GLN A 767 -4.92 -36.58 27.94
C GLN A 767 -4.62 -37.95 27.33
N GLN A 768 -5.64 -38.57 26.74
CA GLN A 768 -5.45 -39.84 26.02
C GLN A 768 -4.71 -39.62 24.72
N LEU A 769 -3.69 -40.36 24.40
CA LEU A 769 -3.05 -40.40 23.10
C LEU A 769 -3.99 -41.08 22.10
N VAL A 770 -4.21 -40.40 20.94
CA VAL A 770 -5.17 -40.89 19.92
C VAL A 770 -4.41 -41.42 18.69
N LYS A 771 -3.51 -40.59 18.16
CA LYS A 771 -2.68 -40.93 17.00
C LYS A 771 -1.28 -40.37 17.18
N ALA A 772 -0.33 -41.00 16.54
CA ALA A 772 1.04 -40.54 16.49
C ALA A 772 1.60 -40.60 15.07
N TYR A 773 2.40 -39.64 14.74
CA TYR A 773 3.06 -39.51 13.45
C TYR A 773 4.56 -39.32 13.64
N LYS A 774 5.35 -39.96 12.83
CA LYS A 774 6.80 -39.73 12.76
C LYS A 774 7.08 -38.66 11.71
N THR A 775 7.50 -37.48 12.14
CA THR A 775 7.72 -36.31 11.31
C THR A 775 9.18 -36.12 10.88
N GLY A 776 10.08 -36.92 11.44
CA GLY A 776 11.52 -36.94 11.15
C GLY A 776 12.18 -38.17 11.75
N LYS A 777 13.51 -38.26 11.67
CA LYS A 777 14.27 -39.38 12.30
C LYS A 777 14.07 -39.48 13.80
N THR A 778 13.93 -38.30 14.42
CA THR A 778 13.79 -38.14 15.88
C THR A 778 12.54 -37.40 16.28
N GLY A 779 11.82 -36.82 15.28
CA GLY A 779 10.62 -36.00 15.50
C GLY A 779 9.33 -36.81 15.47
N TYR A 780 8.42 -36.47 16.35
CA TYR A 780 7.10 -37.10 16.49
C TYR A 780 6.03 -36.05 16.76
N TYR A 781 4.85 -36.23 16.19
CA TYR A 781 3.67 -35.44 16.41
C TYR A 781 2.54 -36.37 16.90
N ILE A 782 1.98 -36.05 18.06
CA ILE A 782 1.03 -36.93 18.74
C ILE A 782 -0.25 -36.16 18.99
N THR A 783 -1.36 -36.60 18.43
CA THR A 783 -2.69 -36.06 18.77
C THR A 783 -3.20 -36.68 20.06
N THR A 784 -3.77 -35.85 20.91
CA THR A 784 -4.31 -36.28 22.22
C THR A 784 -5.77 -35.91 22.36
N ARG A 785 -6.48 -36.51 23.30
CA ARG A 785 -7.87 -36.22 23.65
C ARG A 785 -8.00 -36.08 25.16
N ARG A 786 -8.65 -35.01 25.60
CA ARG A 786 -8.96 -34.75 27.01
C ARG A 786 -10.17 -35.55 27.46
N ALA A 787 -10.44 -35.61 28.78
CA ALA A 787 -11.59 -36.25 29.36
C ALA A 787 -12.94 -35.66 28.88
N ASP A 788 -12.97 -34.38 28.56
CA ASP A 788 -14.13 -33.70 28.00
C ASP A 788 -14.35 -33.98 26.51
N GLY A 789 -13.49 -34.79 25.86
CA GLY A 789 -13.57 -35.16 24.44
C GLY A 789 -12.84 -34.23 23.49
N THR A 790 -12.34 -33.11 23.96
CA THR A 790 -11.59 -32.17 23.11
C THR A 790 -10.20 -32.72 22.70
N THR A 791 -9.72 -32.32 21.54
CA THR A 791 -8.43 -32.77 20.98
C THR A 791 -7.32 -31.74 21.17
N ASP A 792 -6.10 -32.24 21.35
CA ASP A 792 -4.87 -31.45 21.46
C ASP A 792 -3.73 -32.12 20.70
N ALA A 793 -2.52 -31.57 20.68
CA ALA A 793 -1.35 -32.20 20.09
C ALA A 793 -0.07 -31.91 20.89
N LEU A 794 0.85 -32.85 20.82
CA LEU A 794 2.15 -32.83 21.48
C LEU A 794 3.23 -33.12 20.41
N ALA A 795 4.17 -32.22 20.23
CA ALA A 795 5.36 -32.49 19.42
C ALA A 795 6.53 -32.92 20.32
N LEU A 796 7.18 -34.01 19.98
CA LEU A 796 8.30 -34.57 20.70
C LEU A 796 9.50 -34.80 19.76
N ASP A 797 10.68 -34.50 20.24
CA ASP A 797 11.95 -34.90 19.62
C ASP A 797 12.81 -35.71 20.58
N THR A 798 13.24 -36.89 20.17
CA THR A 798 14.11 -37.75 20.98
C THR A 798 15.51 -37.19 21.18
N GLY A 799 15.87 -36.11 20.49
CA GLY A 799 17.22 -35.59 20.54
C GLY A 799 18.28 -36.60 20.08
N LYS A 800 19.49 -36.45 20.59
CA LYS A 800 20.53 -37.46 20.39
C LYS A 800 20.25 -38.63 21.33
N PRO A 801 20.03 -39.86 20.84
CA PRO A 801 19.56 -41.02 21.64
C PRO A 801 20.43 -41.42 22.86
N LYS A 802 21.59 -40.81 23.02
CA LYS A 802 22.55 -41.16 24.07
C LYS A 802 22.34 -40.45 25.41
N ASP A 803 21.51 -39.43 25.49
CA ASP A 803 21.49 -38.54 26.64
C ASP A 803 20.25 -38.69 27.53
N ASN A 804 19.31 -39.60 27.24
CA ASN A 804 18.02 -39.70 27.92
C ASN A 804 17.28 -38.34 28.00
N LYS A 805 17.34 -37.56 26.93
CA LYS A 805 16.72 -36.23 26.84
C LYS A 805 15.78 -36.18 25.66
N ILE A 806 14.68 -35.50 25.86
CA ILE A 806 13.74 -35.13 24.80
C ILE A 806 13.51 -33.62 24.79
N THR A 807 13.18 -33.11 23.65
CA THR A 807 12.57 -31.79 23.54
C THR A 807 11.07 -31.98 23.34
N ALA A 808 10.27 -31.31 24.14
CA ALA A 808 8.83 -31.39 24.04
C ALA A 808 8.23 -30.00 23.80
N MET A 809 7.22 -29.95 23.00
CA MET A 809 6.44 -28.74 22.78
C MET A 809 4.95 -29.07 22.87
N LEU A 810 4.29 -28.55 23.89
CA LEU A 810 2.85 -28.54 24.06
C LEU A 810 2.35 -27.09 24.06
N TYR A 811 2.91 -26.26 24.93
CA TYR A 811 2.59 -24.81 25.05
C TYR A 811 3.86 -23.97 24.94
N GLU A 812 5.02 -24.54 25.32
CA GLU A 812 6.33 -23.91 25.26
C GLU A 812 7.41 -24.98 24.93
N TRP A 813 8.51 -24.53 24.34
CA TRP A 813 9.67 -25.39 24.11
C TRP A 813 10.32 -25.76 25.42
N ARG A 814 10.41 -27.09 25.74
CA ARG A 814 11.03 -27.59 26.94
C ARG A 814 12.01 -28.72 26.64
N ASN A 815 13.19 -28.64 27.25
CA ASN A 815 14.15 -29.72 27.23
C ASN A 815 13.97 -30.56 28.48
N LEU A 816 13.53 -31.78 28.31
CA LEU A 816 13.18 -32.69 29.39
C LEU A 816 14.20 -33.79 29.53
N THR A 817 14.50 -34.18 30.77
CA THR A 817 15.39 -35.31 31.11
C THR A 817 14.58 -36.44 31.73
N TYR A 818 14.84 -37.67 31.32
CA TYR A 818 14.17 -38.86 31.83
C TYR A 818 14.43 -39.05 33.31
N GLN A 819 13.36 -39.32 34.09
CA GLN A 819 13.40 -39.47 35.52
C GLN A 819 13.09 -40.91 36.00
N GLY A 820 12.59 -41.80 35.13
CA GLY A 820 12.20 -43.17 35.44
C GLY A 820 10.84 -43.59 34.88
N GLU A 821 10.40 -44.81 35.20
CA GLU A 821 9.09 -45.32 34.87
C GLU A 821 8.01 -44.52 35.60
N ALA A 822 6.84 -44.29 34.92
CA ALA A 822 5.74 -43.50 35.42
C ALA A 822 4.91 -44.18 36.48
#